data_ac3e0ac979d6e8633df3211f70c3e4e2
#
_entry.id   ac3e0ac979d6e8633df3211f70c3e4e2
#
_cell.length_a   1.000
_cell.length_b   1.000
_cell.length_c   1.000
_cell.angle_alpha   90.00
_cell.angle_beta   90.00
_cell.angle_gamma   90.00
#
_symmetry.space_group_name_H-M   'P 1'
#
loop_
_entity.id
_entity.type
_entity.pdbx_description
1 polymer ?
#
loop_
_entity_poly.entity_id
_entity_poly.type
_entity_poly.pdbx_seq_one_letter_code
_entity_poly.pdbx_strand_id
1 'polypeptide(L)'
;MDRLERLVIRHTLRLPSPAGPAGEGDVAARQFDAALMSVGFKLSADALRTLSGLSEGTVVDTAVRTLATVRELAGDHVRHNVYFVDFPANVPDTFEFWMRCVTEALEDRKARPGIIAQLRTGVINLLTLPSYGNYRHTYDEMLAAHDELTAAVGDRLTVLHLGGPLGDEVTALYLALAGSTTPLGDEHLADLGVLAEHCADGPQPVEIPVRENRAVVNAARLKAGSLPLLDTVTDVLRLACALSDGDVSLQEPTRFRKLSRLVRRALLAGLDDVVAQAPAKLADVLLHREAFKRLGERLHPHEYPRWPHAAEVFAVARGEQKAHSFDGRVEALFGADDVTGAARLLASAPGKLFRSLDRLLRSAATQEERDAVVAAVERVAPEVSGRVVLSVREYLHNRAEETGRKRVFINRAGRAHVTDDTRHAVPEEERKRLMAALDAETARRLPSPERLLVDPDVLDVALPLSGRATAAGLGVLPRGSLSPVDGELLRFFVYWKQKQRVTDYDLSALLLDARYDTVSWLSYTNLRDVEGEHSGDITNAPDGASEFIDLRLGAVRGMYIVPQVNIYSGERFEEAEESFFGFMLREAEQKGQPFEPRTVRMKSELRGPGRVALPLAFRRAEDGSWQAKWLHLYLKGEPEHNRVEGNQVTVATLLRGIVEREQLTVGYLTELMANAGTEVATWDAASVPQEPVTYIGLERPEGLHPDSVVITPENLRDLIPE
;
A
#
# COMPACT_ATOMS: atom_id res chain seq x y z
N MET A 1 -15.12 -19.46 5.50
CA MET A 1 -14.53 -19.04 6.79
C MET A 1 -13.06 -18.67 6.64
N ASP A 2 -12.24 -19.56 6.15
CA ASP A 2 -10.77 -19.32 6.06
C ASP A 2 -10.34 -18.03 5.35
N ARG A 3 -11.07 -17.60 4.29
CA ARG A 3 -10.75 -16.35 3.59
C ARG A 3 -10.98 -15.10 4.45
N LEU A 4 -12.05 -15.06 5.23
CA LEU A 4 -12.38 -13.92 6.09
C LEU A 4 -11.44 -13.82 7.29
N GLU A 5 -11.12 -14.96 7.92
CA GLU A 5 -10.12 -15.04 8.98
C GLU A 5 -8.75 -14.50 8.50
N ARG A 6 -8.34 -14.91 7.28
CA ARG A 6 -7.12 -14.43 6.65
C ARG A 6 -7.14 -12.91 6.43
N LEU A 7 -8.26 -12.34 5.97
CA LEU A 7 -8.41 -10.90 5.80
C LEU A 7 -8.27 -10.16 7.13
N VAL A 8 -8.92 -10.65 8.19
CA VAL A 8 -8.79 -10.04 9.52
C VAL A 8 -7.34 -10.05 9.98
N ILE A 9 -6.65 -11.21 9.93
CA ILE A 9 -5.25 -11.31 10.36
C ILE A 9 -4.35 -10.37 9.56
N ARG A 10 -4.51 -10.34 8.22
CA ARG A 10 -3.68 -9.49 7.35
C ARG A 10 -3.85 -7.99 7.59
N HIS A 11 -5.06 -7.54 7.91
CA HIS A 11 -5.36 -6.11 8.08
C HIS A 11 -5.22 -5.61 9.52
N THR A 12 -5.25 -6.50 10.51
CA THR A 12 -5.34 -6.07 11.92
C THR A 12 -4.29 -6.70 12.83
N LEU A 13 -3.55 -7.71 12.35
CA LEU A 13 -2.67 -8.57 13.16
C LEU A 13 -3.38 -9.15 14.39
N ARG A 14 -4.69 -9.38 14.26
CA ARG A 14 -5.52 -9.98 15.32
C ARG A 14 -5.96 -11.37 14.90
N LEU A 15 -5.76 -12.32 15.80
CA LEU A 15 -6.28 -13.67 15.69
C LEU A 15 -7.73 -13.66 16.17
N PRO A 16 -8.74 -13.87 15.30
CA PRO A 16 -10.11 -14.00 15.77
C PRO A 16 -10.23 -15.09 16.82
N SER A 17 -10.99 -14.83 17.90
CA SER A 17 -11.14 -15.77 18.99
C SER A 17 -11.70 -17.11 18.49
N PRO A 18 -10.95 -18.21 18.60
CA PRO A 18 -11.41 -19.49 18.11
C PRO A 18 -12.58 -20.02 18.95
N ALA A 19 -13.61 -20.49 18.27
CA ALA A 19 -14.72 -21.19 18.93
C ALA A 19 -14.40 -22.68 18.99
N GLY A 20 -14.41 -23.25 20.19
CA GLY A 20 -14.15 -24.66 20.40
C GLY A 20 -14.43 -25.12 21.83
N PRO A 21 -14.49 -26.45 22.08
CA PRO A 21 -14.65 -26.96 23.41
C PRO A 21 -13.42 -26.64 24.29
N ALA A 22 -13.66 -26.43 25.58
CA ALA A 22 -12.58 -26.34 26.56
C ALA A 22 -11.78 -27.64 26.61
N GLY A 23 -10.49 -27.57 26.91
CA GLY A 23 -9.60 -28.72 26.94
C GLY A 23 -8.19 -28.38 27.41
N GLU A 24 -7.27 -29.28 27.18
CA GLU A 24 -5.87 -29.19 27.58
C GLU A 24 -4.99 -28.84 26.38
N GLY A 25 -5.19 -27.65 25.83
CA GLY A 25 -4.46 -27.17 24.62
C GLY A 25 -3.09 -26.54 24.91
N ASP A 26 -2.60 -26.55 26.14
CA ASP A 26 -1.37 -25.82 26.53
C ASP A 26 -0.16 -26.23 25.69
N VAL A 27 0.11 -27.51 25.52
CA VAL A 27 1.27 -27.98 24.71
C VAL A 27 1.11 -27.56 23.25
N ALA A 28 -0.07 -27.76 22.67
CA ALA A 28 -0.32 -27.37 21.27
C ALA A 28 -0.22 -25.85 21.07
N ALA A 29 -0.70 -25.03 22.03
CA ALA A 29 -0.59 -23.57 21.97
C ALA A 29 0.86 -23.10 22.04
N ARG A 30 1.70 -23.69 22.87
CA ARG A 30 3.13 -23.40 22.96
C ARG A 30 3.88 -23.85 21.70
N GLN A 31 3.55 -25.00 21.14
CA GLN A 31 4.11 -25.45 19.86
C GLN A 31 3.70 -24.50 18.72
N PHE A 32 2.47 -24.04 18.74
CA PHE A 32 1.98 -23.05 17.78
C PHE A 32 2.74 -21.72 17.89
N ASP A 33 2.93 -21.21 19.12
CA ASP A 33 3.68 -19.99 19.36
C ASP A 33 5.17 -20.12 18.91
N ALA A 34 5.80 -21.24 19.23
CA ALA A 34 7.16 -21.53 18.76
C ALA A 34 7.24 -21.62 17.21
N ALA A 35 6.22 -22.20 16.57
CA ALA A 35 6.13 -22.22 15.11
C ALA A 35 5.98 -20.82 14.50
N LEU A 36 5.19 -19.96 15.14
CA LEU A 36 5.06 -18.53 14.76
C LEU A 36 6.41 -17.80 14.89
N MET A 37 7.15 -18.02 15.97
CA MET A 37 8.46 -17.40 16.20
C MET A 37 9.46 -17.76 15.10
N SER A 38 9.40 -18.96 14.54
CA SER A 38 10.27 -19.35 13.42
C SER A 38 10.03 -18.55 12.15
N VAL A 39 8.87 -17.91 12.02
CA VAL A 39 8.49 -17.06 10.88
C VAL A 39 8.38 -15.58 11.22
N GLY A 40 8.87 -15.16 12.39
CA GLY A 40 8.93 -13.76 12.80
C GLY A 40 7.67 -13.24 13.51
N PHE A 41 6.79 -14.12 13.99
CA PHE A 41 5.57 -13.76 14.72
C PHE A 41 5.53 -14.42 16.10
N LYS A 42 4.67 -13.94 16.97
CA LYS A 42 4.35 -14.58 18.25
C LYS A 42 2.90 -14.28 18.66
N LEU A 43 2.37 -15.08 19.55
CA LEU A 43 1.08 -14.80 20.17
C LEU A 43 1.23 -13.78 21.31
N SER A 44 0.23 -12.92 21.48
CA SER A 44 0.11 -12.14 22.71
C SER A 44 -0.18 -13.07 23.91
N ALA A 45 0.17 -12.64 25.12
CA ALA A 45 -0.05 -13.42 26.34
C ALA A 45 -1.54 -13.83 26.50
N ASP A 46 -2.47 -12.97 26.09
CA ASP A 46 -3.91 -13.26 26.15
C ASP A 46 -4.33 -14.31 25.12
N ALA A 47 -3.78 -14.22 23.89
CA ALA A 47 -4.04 -15.21 22.85
C ALA A 47 -3.51 -16.58 23.26
N LEU A 48 -2.27 -16.65 23.77
CA LEU A 48 -1.67 -17.89 24.25
C LEU A 48 -2.51 -18.51 25.39
N ARG A 49 -2.92 -17.72 26.38
CA ARG A 49 -3.74 -18.16 27.51
C ARG A 49 -5.10 -18.69 27.05
N THR A 50 -5.76 -18.00 26.11
CA THR A 50 -7.06 -18.40 25.57
C THR A 50 -6.96 -19.73 24.84
N LEU A 51 -5.95 -19.88 23.97
CA LEU A 51 -5.69 -21.11 23.23
C LEU A 51 -5.36 -22.28 24.17
N SER A 52 -4.55 -22.06 25.21
CA SER A 52 -4.20 -23.09 26.18
C SER A 52 -5.45 -23.70 26.90
N GLY A 53 -6.53 -22.94 27.01
CA GLY A 53 -7.79 -23.41 27.61
C GLY A 53 -8.75 -24.15 26.67
N LEU A 54 -8.40 -24.24 25.36
CA LEU A 54 -9.20 -24.96 24.35
C LEU A 54 -8.74 -26.41 24.17
N SER A 55 -9.54 -27.20 23.45
CA SER A 55 -9.11 -28.55 23.06
C SER A 55 -7.90 -28.50 22.11
N GLU A 56 -7.01 -29.47 22.20
CA GLU A 56 -5.84 -29.63 21.34
C GLU A 56 -6.21 -29.54 19.85
N GLY A 57 -7.27 -30.23 19.40
CA GLY A 57 -7.74 -30.20 18.03
C GLY A 57 -8.13 -28.80 17.56
N THR A 58 -8.79 -27.99 18.40
CA THR A 58 -9.13 -26.60 18.09
C THR A 58 -7.86 -25.74 17.92
N VAL A 59 -6.89 -25.95 18.82
CA VAL A 59 -5.60 -25.21 18.75
C VAL A 59 -4.85 -25.55 17.47
N VAL A 60 -4.72 -26.85 17.14
CA VAL A 60 -4.04 -27.33 15.93
C VAL A 60 -4.70 -26.78 14.66
N ASP A 61 -6.04 -26.84 14.57
CA ASP A 61 -6.77 -26.30 13.40
C ASP A 61 -6.55 -24.79 13.25
N THR A 62 -6.54 -24.05 14.35
CA THR A 62 -6.25 -22.61 14.36
C THR A 62 -4.80 -22.35 13.93
N ALA A 63 -3.85 -23.11 14.48
CA ALA A 63 -2.43 -22.98 14.15
C ALA A 63 -2.17 -23.16 12.65
N VAL A 64 -2.73 -24.21 12.04
CA VAL A 64 -2.55 -24.50 10.61
C VAL A 64 -3.02 -23.34 9.73
N ARG A 65 -4.20 -22.75 10.02
CA ARG A 65 -4.73 -21.65 9.25
C ARG A 65 -3.94 -20.35 9.45
N THR A 66 -3.61 -20.05 10.71
CA THR A 66 -2.86 -18.84 11.04
C THR A 66 -1.44 -18.90 10.48
N LEU A 67 -0.73 -20.02 10.66
CA LEU A 67 0.61 -20.22 10.09
C LEU A 67 0.61 -20.05 8.57
N ALA A 68 -0.38 -20.58 7.86
CA ALA A 68 -0.50 -20.38 6.43
C ALA A 68 -0.60 -18.88 6.06
N THR A 69 -1.34 -18.12 6.86
CA THR A 69 -1.53 -16.67 6.65
C THR A 69 -0.25 -15.88 6.94
N VAL A 70 0.39 -16.11 8.07
CA VAL A 70 1.60 -15.35 8.43
C VAL A 70 2.81 -15.73 7.58
N ARG A 71 2.90 -16.98 7.13
CA ARG A 71 3.91 -17.38 6.13
C ARG A 71 3.73 -16.66 4.80
N GLU A 72 2.48 -16.44 4.37
CA GLU A 72 2.19 -15.61 3.21
C GLU A 72 2.61 -14.16 3.44
N LEU A 73 2.35 -13.59 4.62
CA LEU A 73 2.79 -12.24 4.98
C LEU A 73 4.32 -12.10 4.98
N ALA A 74 5.05 -13.08 5.51
CA ALA A 74 6.51 -13.08 5.54
C ALA A 74 7.17 -13.48 4.20
N GLY A 75 6.40 -13.98 3.23
CA GLY A 75 6.93 -14.52 1.97
C GLY A 75 7.50 -15.93 2.06
N ASP A 76 7.25 -16.65 3.16
CA ASP A 76 7.73 -18.02 3.41
C ASP A 76 6.79 -19.11 2.86
N HIS A 77 5.68 -18.75 2.26
CA HIS A 77 4.72 -19.67 1.65
C HIS A 77 5.19 -20.24 0.31
N VAL A 78 6.23 -19.65 -0.27
CA VAL A 78 6.86 -20.05 -1.53
C VAL A 78 8.24 -20.68 -1.29
N ARG A 79 8.78 -21.36 -2.32
CA ARG A 79 10.16 -21.84 -2.29
C ARG A 79 11.06 -20.77 -2.86
N HIS A 80 11.98 -20.29 -2.05
CA HIS A 80 13.06 -19.42 -2.49
C HIS A 80 14.21 -20.21 -3.06
N ASN A 81 14.87 -19.67 -4.06
CA ASN A 81 16.13 -20.21 -4.57
C ASN A 81 17.21 -20.12 -3.49
N VAL A 82 18.16 -21.01 -3.57
CA VAL A 82 19.30 -20.95 -2.66
C VAL A 82 20.20 -19.80 -3.05
N TYR A 83 20.62 -19.06 -2.05
CA TYR A 83 21.68 -18.09 -2.16
C TYR A 83 22.94 -18.63 -1.52
N PHE A 84 24.01 -18.74 -2.29
CA PHE A 84 25.34 -19.03 -1.79
C PHE A 84 26.24 -17.83 -1.99
N VAL A 85 27.02 -17.49 -0.99
CA VAL A 85 28.12 -16.55 -1.15
C VAL A 85 29.07 -17.16 -2.21
N ASP A 86 29.40 -16.37 -3.20
CA ASP A 86 30.19 -16.83 -4.36
C ASP A 86 29.48 -17.84 -5.26
N PHE A 87 28.14 -17.86 -5.30
CA PHE A 87 27.41 -18.67 -6.28
C PHE A 87 27.93 -18.40 -7.71
N PRO A 88 28.19 -19.43 -8.53
CA PRO A 88 28.09 -20.87 -8.23
C PRO A 88 29.32 -21.49 -7.56
N ALA A 89 30.37 -20.73 -7.30
CA ALA A 89 31.68 -21.28 -6.94
C ALA A 89 31.74 -21.94 -5.55
N ASN A 90 30.88 -21.52 -4.62
CA ASN A 90 30.85 -22.02 -3.25
C ASN A 90 29.66 -22.94 -2.93
N VAL A 91 28.96 -23.40 -3.93
CA VAL A 91 28.01 -24.51 -3.75
C VAL A 91 28.82 -25.72 -3.24
N PRO A 92 28.37 -26.38 -2.15
CA PRO A 92 29.06 -27.58 -1.71
C PRO A 92 29.08 -28.62 -2.84
N ASP A 93 30.25 -28.87 -3.41
CA ASP A 93 30.44 -29.82 -4.51
C ASP A 93 30.93 -31.14 -3.95
N THR A 94 30.15 -31.74 -3.03
CA THR A 94 30.43 -33.06 -2.49
C THR A 94 29.38 -34.06 -2.97
N PHE A 95 29.80 -35.28 -3.20
CA PHE A 95 28.90 -36.36 -3.61
C PHE A 95 27.75 -36.54 -2.61
N GLU A 96 28.05 -36.46 -1.32
CA GLU A 96 27.07 -36.56 -0.23
C GLU A 96 26.02 -35.46 -0.29
N PHE A 97 26.41 -34.22 -0.56
CA PHE A 97 25.49 -33.08 -0.71
C PHE A 97 24.55 -33.31 -1.87
N TRP A 98 25.05 -33.64 -3.06
CA TRP A 98 24.25 -33.87 -4.26
C TRP A 98 23.33 -35.05 -4.12
N MET A 99 23.81 -36.17 -3.56
CA MET A 99 22.98 -37.35 -3.33
C MET A 99 21.83 -37.05 -2.37
N ARG A 100 22.08 -36.30 -1.33
CA ARG A 100 21.03 -35.86 -0.42
C ARG A 100 19.97 -35.01 -1.15
N CYS A 101 20.39 -33.98 -1.89
CA CYS A 101 19.47 -33.11 -2.64
C CYS A 101 18.61 -33.89 -3.65
N VAL A 102 19.20 -34.84 -4.36
CA VAL A 102 18.47 -35.69 -5.31
C VAL A 102 17.51 -36.64 -4.59
N THR A 103 17.96 -37.25 -3.48
CA THR A 103 17.10 -38.13 -2.69
C THR A 103 15.85 -37.42 -2.16
N GLU A 104 16.03 -36.27 -1.55
CA GLU A 104 14.93 -35.48 -1.04
C GLU A 104 13.97 -35.00 -2.17
N ALA A 105 14.53 -34.67 -3.34
CA ALA A 105 13.71 -34.32 -4.52
C ALA A 105 12.92 -35.53 -5.06
N LEU A 106 13.44 -36.73 -4.96
CA LEU A 106 12.73 -37.95 -5.34
C LEU A 106 11.67 -38.36 -4.30
N GLU A 107 11.83 -38.00 -3.05
CA GLU A 107 10.83 -38.19 -2.00
C GLU A 107 9.67 -37.18 -2.10
N ASP A 108 9.93 -35.97 -2.59
CA ASP A 108 8.91 -34.96 -2.80
C ASP A 108 7.99 -35.33 -3.98
N ARG A 109 6.71 -35.54 -3.69
CA ARG A 109 5.70 -35.97 -4.70
C ARG A 109 5.55 -34.98 -5.85
N LYS A 110 5.76 -33.69 -5.63
CA LYS A 110 5.64 -32.63 -6.64
C LYS A 110 6.89 -32.51 -7.49
N ALA A 111 8.07 -32.56 -6.88
CA ALA A 111 9.35 -32.45 -7.59
C ALA A 111 9.76 -33.72 -8.34
N ARG A 112 9.38 -34.89 -7.84
CA ARG A 112 9.74 -36.20 -8.37
C ARG A 112 9.62 -36.37 -9.87
N PRO A 113 8.48 -36.02 -10.54
CA PRO A 113 8.35 -36.19 -11.98
C PRO A 113 9.37 -35.37 -12.77
N GLY A 114 9.62 -34.13 -12.34
CA GLY A 114 10.61 -33.24 -12.97
C GLY A 114 12.04 -33.75 -12.81
N ILE A 115 12.39 -34.22 -11.62
CA ILE A 115 13.73 -34.80 -11.36
C ILE A 115 13.94 -36.08 -12.13
N ILE A 116 12.97 -36.98 -12.22
CA ILE A 116 13.06 -38.19 -13.05
C ILE A 116 13.28 -37.82 -14.52
N ALA A 117 12.59 -36.80 -15.04
CA ALA A 117 12.79 -36.33 -16.40
C ALA A 117 14.21 -35.81 -16.62
N GLN A 118 14.74 -35.01 -15.68
CA GLN A 118 16.10 -34.48 -15.72
C GLN A 118 17.15 -35.60 -15.64
N LEU A 119 17.00 -36.55 -14.73
CA LEU A 119 17.87 -37.70 -14.63
C LEU A 119 17.98 -38.51 -15.93
N ARG A 120 16.87 -38.62 -16.67
CA ARG A 120 16.85 -39.29 -17.99
C ARG A 120 17.65 -38.56 -19.06
N THR A 121 17.77 -37.24 -18.94
CA THR A 121 18.53 -36.41 -19.88
C THR A 121 19.99 -36.28 -19.46
N GLY A 122 20.36 -36.77 -18.26
CA GLY A 122 21.69 -36.68 -17.69
C GLY A 122 22.10 -35.31 -17.20
N VAL A 123 21.16 -34.35 -17.14
CA VAL A 123 21.41 -32.98 -16.65
C VAL A 123 20.41 -32.67 -15.56
N ILE A 124 20.91 -32.31 -14.37
CA ILE A 124 20.07 -31.89 -13.25
C ILE A 124 20.22 -30.38 -13.06
N ASN A 125 19.11 -29.66 -13.12
CA ASN A 125 19.09 -28.27 -12.71
C ASN A 125 18.98 -28.19 -11.18
N LEU A 126 20.04 -27.74 -10.54
CA LEU A 126 20.18 -27.66 -9.08
C LEU A 126 19.14 -26.76 -8.45
N LEU A 127 18.72 -25.68 -9.15
CA LEU A 127 17.73 -24.72 -8.68
C LEU A 127 16.32 -25.31 -8.57
N THR A 128 16.08 -26.47 -9.17
CA THR A 128 14.78 -27.18 -9.09
C THR A 128 14.69 -28.20 -7.95
N LEU A 129 15.78 -28.38 -7.20
CA LEU A 129 15.82 -29.35 -6.10
C LEU A 129 15.13 -28.81 -4.84
N PRO A 130 14.15 -29.52 -4.24
CA PRO A 130 13.34 -29.02 -3.13
C PRO A 130 14.10 -28.65 -1.86
N SER A 131 15.17 -29.36 -1.56
CA SER A 131 15.96 -29.17 -0.35
C SER A 131 16.99 -28.07 -0.42
N TYR A 132 17.10 -27.48 -1.58
CA TYR A 132 18.03 -26.39 -1.77
C TYR A 132 17.46 -25.14 -1.06
N GLY A 133 17.76 -24.99 0.24
CA GLY A 133 17.47 -23.82 1.05
C GLY A 133 16.30 -23.88 2.03
N ASN A 134 15.66 -25.00 2.26
CA ASN A 134 14.64 -25.12 3.29
C ASN A 134 15.14 -25.93 4.49
N TYR A 135 15.51 -25.24 5.59
CA TYR A 135 15.59 -25.86 6.90
C TYR A 135 14.18 -26.00 7.45
N ARG A 136 13.74 -27.24 7.70
CA ARG A 136 12.48 -27.51 8.38
C ARG A 136 12.77 -27.84 9.84
N HIS A 137 12.25 -27.01 10.75
CA HIS A 137 12.19 -27.36 12.16
C HIS A 137 10.93 -28.19 12.42
N THR A 138 11.06 -29.20 13.26
CA THR A 138 9.89 -29.91 13.81
C THR A 138 9.26 -29.10 14.94
N TYR A 139 8.00 -29.38 15.30
CA TYR A 139 7.37 -28.76 16.46
C TYR A 139 8.14 -29.04 17.76
N ASP A 140 8.71 -30.23 17.92
CA ASP A 140 9.49 -30.58 19.11
C ASP A 140 10.76 -29.72 19.22
N GLU A 141 11.46 -29.49 18.10
CA GLU A 141 12.61 -28.57 18.04
C GLU A 141 12.21 -27.13 18.35
N MET A 142 11.08 -26.67 17.78
CA MET A 142 10.56 -25.34 18.05
C MET A 142 10.13 -25.17 19.52
N LEU A 143 9.49 -26.18 20.11
CA LEU A 143 9.08 -26.17 21.52
C LEU A 143 10.29 -26.13 22.45
N ALA A 144 11.32 -26.92 22.17
CA ALA A 144 12.55 -26.93 22.95
C ALA A 144 13.31 -25.60 22.86
N ALA A 145 13.24 -24.92 21.72
CA ALA A 145 13.87 -23.63 21.48
C ALA A 145 12.99 -22.42 21.85
N HIS A 146 11.76 -22.62 22.32
CA HIS A 146 10.79 -21.54 22.55
C HIS A 146 11.36 -20.41 23.42
N ASP A 147 11.89 -20.73 24.59
CA ASP A 147 12.42 -19.74 25.52
C ASP A 147 13.71 -19.09 24.98
N GLU A 148 14.54 -19.85 24.24
CA GLU A 148 15.73 -19.35 23.57
C GLU A 148 15.35 -18.43 22.40
N LEU A 149 14.37 -18.81 21.57
CA LEU A 149 13.85 -17.97 20.49
C LEU A 149 13.28 -16.64 21.04
N THR A 150 12.52 -16.68 22.12
CA THR A 150 11.94 -15.49 22.75
C THR A 150 13.07 -14.57 23.24
N ALA A 151 14.09 -15.11 23.88
CA ALA A 151 15.22 -14.32 24.38
C ALA A 151 16.12 -13.77 23.24
N ALA A 152 16.31 -14.56 22.16
CA ALA A 152 17.18 -14.18 21.05
C ALA A 152 16.56 -13.19 20.08
N VAL A 153 15.22 -13.22 19.90
CA VAL A 153 14.52 -12.39 18.89
C VAL A 153 13.87 -11.16 19.52
N GLY A 154 13.55 -11.23 20.82
CA GLY A 154 13.04 -10.09 21.62
C GLY A 154 11.98 -9.26 20.88
N ASP A 155 12.20 -7.97 20.82
CA ASP A 155 11.28 -6.98 20.24
C ASP A 155 11.13 -7.05 18.71
N ARG A 156 11.80 -7.98 18.04
CA ARG A 156 11.75 -8.15 16.59
C ARG A 156 10.62 -9.06 16.09
N LEU A 157 9.83 -9.62 17.00
CA LEU A 157 8.68 -10.48 16.65
C LEU A 157 7.41 -9.65 16.54
N THR A 158 6.70 -9.79 15.42
CA THR A 158 5.37 -9.20 15.24
C THR A 158 4.35 -9.94 16.08
N VAL A 159 3.61 -9.22 16.92
CA VAL A 159 2.65 -9.81 17.85
C VAL A 159 1.29 -10.01 17.21
N LEU A 160 0.77 -11.24 17.24
CA LEU A 160 -0.63 -11.53 16.92
C LEU A 160 -1.47 -11.41 18.18
N HIS A 161 -2.30 -10.37 18.24
CA HIS A 161 -3.18 -10.10 19.37
C HIS A 161 -4.46 -10.95 19.31
N LEU A 162 -5.03 -11.26 20.44
CA LEU A 162 -6.35 -11.89 20.51
C LEU A 162 -7.41 -10.90 19.98
N GLY A 163 -8.21 -11.36 19.02
CA GLY A 163 -9.39 -10.67 18.50
C GLY A 163 -10.68 -11.10 19.22
N GLY A 164 -11.78 -10.46 18.83
CA GLY A 164 -13.13 -10.89 19.16
C GLY A 164 -13.59 -12.07 18.29
N PRO A 165 -14.89 -12.44 18.36
CA PRO A 165 -15.49 -13.40 17.44
C PRO A 165 -15.28 -12.99 15.98
N LEU A 166 -15.03 -13.96 15.09
CA LEU A 166 -14.73 -13.68 13.68
C LEU A 166 -15.77 -12.78 12.99
N GLY A 167 -17.06 -12.97 13.28
CA GLY A 167 -18.12 -12.15 12.70
C GLY A 167 -18.03 -10.67 13.08
N ASP A 168 -17.65 -10.38 14.32
CA ASP A 168 -17.49 -9.02 14.84
C ASP A 168 -16.26 -8.36 14.23
N GLU A 169 -15.12 -9.08 14.16
CA GLU A 169 -13.89 -8.59 13.53
C GLU A 169 -14.09 -8.31 12.03
N VAL A 170 -14.80 -9.17 11.32
CA VAL A 170 -15.14 -9.00 9.90
C VAL A 170 -16.03 -7.77 9.70
N THR A 171 -17.04 -7.59 10.55
CA THR A 171 -17.94 -6.42 10.50
C THR A 171 -17.17 -5.13 10.80
N ALA A 172 -16.31 -5.13 11.82
CA ALA A 172 -15.48 -3.98 12.17
C ALA A 172 -14.52 -3.61 11.01
N LEU A 173 -13.86 -4.59 10.42
CA LEU A 173 -12.97 -4.37 9.27
C LEU A 173 -13.74 -3.84 8.06
N TYR A 174 -14.92 -4.39 7.75
CA TYR A 174 -15.79 -3.88 6.69
C TYR A 174 -16.12 -2.40 6.88
N LEU A 175 -16.59 -2.03 8.05
CA LEU A 175 -16.98 -0.64 8.36
C LEU A 175 -15.78 0.31 8.30
N ALA A 176 -14.62 -0.12 8.80
CA ALA A 176 -13.38 0.66 8.76
C ALA A 176 -12.89 0.90 7.32
N LEU A 177 -12.89 -0.13 6.47
CA LEU A 177 -12.47 0.04 5.07
C LEU A 177 -13.48 0.85 4.25
N ALA A 178 -14.77 0.60 4.42
CA ALA A 178 -15.82 1.33 3.71
C ALA A 178 -15.85 2.82 4.11
N GLY A 179 -15.72 3.12 5.41
CA GLY A 179 -15.72 4.48 5.97
C GLY A 179 -14.38 5.22 5.83
N SER A 180 -13.36 4.61 5.22
CA SER A 180 -12.06 5.26 5.05
C SER A 180 -12.17 6.64 4.41
N THR A 181 -11.53 7.66 5.01
CA THR A 181 -11.45 9.03 4.50
C THR A 181 -10.40 9.18 3.40
N THR A 182 -9.54 8.18 3.22
CA THR A 182 -8.52 8.11 2.17
C THR A 182 -8.83 6.99 1.17
N PRO A 183 -8.51 7.15 -0.13
CA PRO A 183 -8.70 6.09 -1.11
C PRO A 183 -7.91 4.84 -0.75
N LEU A 184 -8.54 3.68 -0.88
CA LEU A 184 -7.88 2.38 -0.72
C LEU A 184 -7.02 2.04 -1.94
N GLY A 185 -5.94 1.29 -1.74
CA GLY A 185 -5.21 0.60 -2.81
C GLY A 185 -6.06 -0.50 -3.45
N ASP A 186 -5.65 -0.99 -4.62
CA ASP A 186 -6.45 -1.94 -5.40
C ASP A 186 -6.75 -3.24 -4.64
N GLU A 187 -5.77 -3.75 -3.86
CA GLU A 187 -5.95 -4.96 -3.06
C GLU A 187 -6.93 -4.75 -1.91
N HIS A 188 -6.75 -3.68 -1.13
CA HIS A 188 -7.69 -3.33 -0.06
C HIS A 188 -9.10 -3.03 -0.61
N LEU A 189 -9.18 -2.49 -1.83
CA LEU A 189 -10.46 -2.27 -2.50
C LEU A 189 -11.12 -3.59 -2.93
N ALA A 190 -10.32 -4.57 -3.37
CA ALA A 190 -10.80 -5.93 -3.65
C ALA A 190 -11.26 -6.65 -2.36
N ASP A 191 -10.50 -6.51 -1.27
CA ASP A 191 -10.85 -7.04 0.05
C ASP A 191 -12.15 -6.40 0.56
N LEU A 192 -12.31 -5.07 0.40
CA LEU A 192 -13.58 -4.39 0.70
C LEU A 192 -14.74 -5.00 -0.08
N GLY A 193 -14.53 -5.39 -1.35
CA GLY A 193 -15.56 -6.05 -2.15
C GLY A 193 -16.03 -7.38 -1.54
N VAL A 194 -15.08 -8.20 -1.09
CA VAL A 194 -15.37 -9.47 -0.41
C VAL A 194 -16.13 -9.25 0.89
N LEU A 195 -15.67 -8.30 1.70
CA LEU A 195 -16.29 -7.96 2.98
C LEU A 195 -17.70 -7.38 2.78
N ALA A 196 -17.90 -6.49 1.79
CA ALA A 196 -19.18 -5.91 1.47
C ALA A 196 -20.22 -6.95 1.02
N GLU A 197 -19.80 -7.96 0.24
CA GLU A 197 -20.69 -9.07 -0.13
C GLU A 197 -21.07 -9.92 1.09
N HIS A 198 -20.14 -10.17 2.00
CA HIS A 198 -20.39 -10.94 3.21
C HIS A 198 -21.27 -10.19 4.22
N CYS A 199 -21.05 -8.89 4.38
CA CYS A 199 -21.73 -8.03 5.35
C CYS A 199 -22.99 -7.35 4.77
N ALA A 200 -23.48 -7.78 3.61
CA ALA A 200 -24.60 -7.12 2.92
C ALA A 200 -25.88 -7.00 3.76
N ASP A 201 -26.15 -7.98 4.60
CA ASP A 201 -27.34 -8.04 5.48
C ASP A 201 -27.05 -7.53 6.91
N GLY A 202 -25.82 -7.12 7.20
CA GLY A 202 -25.36 -6.64 8.50
C GLY A 202 -25.35 -5.12 8.63
N PRO A 203 -24.67 -4.59 9.66
CA PRO A 203 -24.45 -3.16 9.84
C PRO A 203 -23.81 -2.53 8.60
N GLN A 204 -24.32 -1.35 8.19
CA GLN A 204 -23.82 -0.63 7.03
C GLN A 204 -23.14 0.68 7.46
N PRO A 205 -22.11 1.14 6.74
CA PRO A 205 -21.47 2.41 7.04
C PRO A 205 -22.46 3.56 6.90
N VAL A 206 -22.40 4.52 7.82
CA VAL A 206 -23.26 5.73 7.81
C VAL A 206 -22.94 6.57 6.58
N GLU A 207 -21.65 6.75 6.29
CA GLU A 207 -21.16 7.45 5.12
C GLU A 207 -20.01 6.67 4.46
N ILE A 208 -19.86 6.86 3.16
CA ILE A 208 -18.73 6.31 2.39
C ILE A 208 -18.09 7.49 1.64
N PRO A 209 -17.09 8.15 2.27
CA PRO A 209 -16.51 9.40 1.75
C PRO A 209 -15.81 9.22 0.41
N VAL A 210 -15.11 8.09 0.23
CA VAL A 210 -14.35 7.79 -0.99
C VAL A 210 -15.25 7.14 -2.04
N ARG A 211 -15.34 7.78 -3.21
CA ARG A 211 -16.28 7.35 -4.29
C ARG A 211 -15.96 5.98 -4.87
N GLU A 212 -14.71 5.59 -4.87
CA GLU A 212 -14.25 4.27 -5.30
C GLU A 212 -14.72 3.18 -4.33
N ASN A 213 -14.59 3.43 -3.02
CA ASN A 213 -15.09 2.53 -1.98
C ASN A 213 -16.61 2.39 -2.10
N ARG A 214 -17.30 3.54 -2.30
CA ARG A 214 -18.76 3.58 -2.52
C ARG A 214 -19.18 2.74 -3.74
N ALA A 215 -18.43 2.77 -4.83
CA ALA A 215 -18.73 1.98 -6.02
C ALA A 215 -18.69 0.47 -5.75
N VAL A 216 -17.68 0.01 -5.02
CA VAL A 216 -17.50 -1.40 -4.64
C VAL A 216 -18.62 -1.84 -3.69
N VAL A 217 -18.90 -1.07 -2.66
CA VAL A 217 -20.01 -1.34 -1.73
C VAL A 217 -21.35 -1.34 -2.44
N ASN A 218 -21.60 -0.39 -3.35
CA ASN A 218 -22.83 -0.33 -4.14
C ASN A 218 -22.99 -1.56 -5.06
N ALA A 219 -21.91 -2.12 -5.59
CA ALA A 219 -21.98 -3.35 -6.36
C ALA A 219 -22.46 -4.53 -5.52
N ALA A 220 -21.95 -4.66 -4.29
CA ALA A 220 -22.41 -5.67 -3.34
C ALA A 220 -23.89 -5.44 -2.92
N ARG A 221 -24.26 -4.20 -2.58
CA ARG A 221 -25.65 -3.83 -2.26
C ARG A 221 -26.62 -4.20 -3.38
N LEU A 222 -26.26 -3.88 -4.62
CA LEU A 222 -27.11 -4.21 -5.77
C LEU A 222 -27.26 -5.70 -6.00
N LYS A 223 -26.19 -6.50 -5.77
CA LYS A 223 -26.24 -7.97 -5.79
C LYS A 223 -27.17 -8.53 -4.70
N ALA A 224 -27.16 -7.93 -3.52
CA ALA A 224 -28.04 -8.29 -2.39
C ALA A 224 -29.49 -7.75 -2.56
N GLY A 225 -29.80 -7.03 -3.65
CA GLY A 225 -31.13 -6.48 -3.89
C GLY A 225 -31.42 -5.14 -3.19
N SER A 226 -30.41 -4.53 -2.56
CA SER A 226 -30.49 -3.23 -1.90
C SER A 226 -30.25 -2.08 -2.89
N LEU A 227 -30.81 -0.88 -2.60
CA LEU A 227 -30.58 0.30 -3.43
C LEU A 227 -29.15 0.82 -3.28
N PRO A 228 -28.47 1.18 -4.39
CA PRO A 228 -27.17 1.80 -4.34
C PRO A 228 -27.24 3.25 -3.84
N LEU A 229 -26.16 3.71 -3.18
CA LEU A 229 -25.98 5.08 -2.70
C LEU A 229 -25.34 5.90 -3.84
N LEU A 230 -26.13 6.78 -4.49
CA LEU A 230 -25.71 7.49 -5.70
C LEU A 230 -26.00 8.99 -5.55
N ASP A 231 -24.95 9.80 -5.56
CA ASP A 231 -25.07 11.26 -5.45
C ASP A 231 -24.76 11.98 -6.77
N THR A 232 -24.01 11.32 -7.68
CA THR A 232 -23.57 11.93 -8.94
C THR A 232 -23.72 10.96 -10.11
N VAL A 233 -23.77 11.50 -11.32
CA VAL A 233 -23.78 10.67 -12.54
C VAL A 233 -22.48 9.83 -12.65
N THR A 234 -21.37 10.33 -12.11
CA THR A 234 -20.12 9.59 -12.06
C THR A 234 -20.13 8.45 -11.05
N ASP A 235 -20.94 8.50 -9.99
CA ASP A 235 -21.12 7.36 -9.08
C ASP A 235 -21.81 6.19 -9.80
N VAL A 236 -22.78 6.50 -10.66
CA VAL A 236 -23.43 5.48 -11.50
C VAL A 236 -22.41 4.87 -12.50
N LEU A 237 -21.56 5.71 -13.10
CA LEU A 237 -20.50 5.23 -13.99
C LEU A 237 -19.51 4.32 -13.24
N ARG A 238 -19.07 4.71 -12.04
CA ARG A 238 -18.18 3.89 -11.18
C ARG A 238 -18.83 2.56 -10.79
N LEU A 239 -20.12 2.59 -10.44
CA LEU A 239 -20.87 1.36 -10.16
C LEU A 239 -20.89 0.43 -11.38
N ALA A 240 -21.11 0.96 -12.57
CA ALA A 240 -21.07 0.17 -13.81
C ALA A 240 -19.66 -0.40 -14.07
N CYS A 241 -18.61 0.35 -13.75
CA CYS A 241 -17.23 -0.15 -13.78
C CYS A 241 -17.02 -1.30 -12.79
N ALA A 242 -17.44 -1.14 -11.52
CA ALA A 242 -17.35 -2.21 -10.51
C ALA A 242 -18.08 -3.49 -10.93
N LEU A 243 -19.29 -3.36 -11.51
CA LEU A 243 -20.07 -4.49 -12.02
C LEU A 243 -19.46 -5.14 -13.26
N SER A 244 -18.46 -4.53 -13.86
CA SER A 244 -17.76 -5.01 -15.06
C SER A 244 -16.30 -5.41 -14.80
N ASP A 245 -15.86 -5.47 -13.54
CA ASP A 245 -14.48 -5.67 -13.09
C ASP A 245 -13.52 -4.67 -13.77
N GLY A 246 -13.99 -3.42 -13.93
CA GLY A 246 -13.25 -2.33 -14.52
C GLY A 246 -12.70 -1.34 -13.49
N ASP A 247 -11.97 -0.34 -13.96
CA ASP A 247 -11.36 0.68 -13.11
C ASP A 247 -12.40 1.65 -12.53
N VAL A 248 -12.69 1.49 -11.24
CA VAL A 248 -13.61 2.38 -10.49
C VAL A 248 -13.02 3.78 -10.26
N SER A 249 -11.73 4.00 -10.52
CA SER A 249 -11.11 5.33 -10.47
C SER A 249 -11.42 6.18 -11.70
N LEU A 250 -11.88 5.56 -12.79
CA LEU A 250 -12.16 6.16 -14.09
C LEU A 250 -10.93 6.73 -14.82
N GLN A 251 -9.73 6.28 -14.45
CA GLN A 251 -8.48 6.68 -15.14
C GLN A 251 -8.23 5.81 -16.39
N GLU A 252 -8.53 4.52 -16.29
CA GLU A 252 -8.39 3.58 -17.39
C GLU A 252 -9.75 3.25 -18.01
N PRO A 253 -9.81 3.03 -19.34
CA PRO A 253 -11.06 2.73 -20.01
C PRO A 253 -11.58 1.35 -19.63
N THR A 254 -12.83 1.28 -19.16
CA THR A 254 -13.51 0.03 -18.82
C THR A 254 -14.24 -0.57 -20.02
N ARG A 255 -14.06 -1.87 -20.23
CA ARG A 255 -14.89 -2.67 -21.16
C ARG A 255 -16.12 -3.17 -20.43
N PHE A 256 -17.25 -2.45 -20.58
CA PHE A 256 -18.50 -2.85 -19.92
C PHE A 256 -19.00 -4.21 -20.39
N ARG A 257 -19.33 -5.09 -19.44
CA ARG A 257 -19.93 -6.40 -19.66
C ARG A 257 -21.40 -6.27 -20.07
N LYS A 258 -22.00 -7.39 -20.52
CA LYS A 258 -23.44 -7.48 -20.71
C LYS A 258 -24.13 -7.40 -19.35
N LEU A 259 -24.98 -6.40 -19.17
CA LEU A 259 -25.72 -6.16 -17.94
C LEU A 259 -27.11 -6.80 -17.99
N SER A 260 -27.56 -7.38 -16.89
CA SER A 260 -28.92 -7.92 -16.77
C SER A 260 -29.97 -6.81 -16.83
N ARG A 261 -31.24 -7.15 -17.14
CA ARG A 261 -32.33 -6.17 -17.14
C ARG A 261 -32.50 -5.47 -15.78
N LEU A 262 -32.32 -6.20 -14.68
CA LEU A 262 -32.40 -5.63 -13.33
C LEU A 262 -31.34 -4.55 -13.13
N VAL A 263 -30.08 -4.87 -13.41
CA VAL A 263 -28.96 -3.92 -13.30
C VAL A 263 -29.13 -2.71 -14.22
N ARG A 264 -29.53 -2.93 -15.48
CA ARG A 264 -29.80 -1.79 -16.40
C ARG A 264 -30.85 -0.84 -15.86
N ARG A 265 -31.94 -1.39 -15.31
CA ARG A 265 -33.01 -0.56 -14.68
C ARG A 265 -32.51 0.19 -13.47
N ALA A 266 -31.72 -0.42 -12.60
CA ALA A 266 -31.15 0.23 -11.42
C ALA A 266 -30.22 1.38 -11.80
N LEU A 267 -29.31 1.18 -12.77
CA LEU A 267 -28.39 2.22 -13.23
C LEU A 267 -29.13 3.38 -13.93
N LEU A 268 -30.13 3.09 -14.77
CA LEU A 268 -30.94 4.13 -15.43
C LEU A 268 -31.78 4.94 -14.42
N ALA A 269 -32.41 4.25 -13.46
CA ALA A 269 -33.13 4.93 -12.37
C ALA A 269 -32.19 5.83 -11.57
N GLY A 270 -30.98 5.33 -11.20
CA GLY A 270 -29.99 6.13 -10.48
C GLY A 270 -29.51 7.36 -11.27
N LEU A 271 -29.32 7.25 -12.59
CA LEU A 271 -29.02 8.43 -13.43
C LEU A 271 -30.17 9.42 -13.46
N ASP A 272 -31.38 8.92 -13.58
CA ASP A 272 -32.60 9.76 -13.62
C ASP A 272 -32.78 10.52 -12.31
N ASP A 273 -32.72 9.83 -11.18
CA ASP A 273 -32.87 10.40 -9.84
C ASP A 273 -31.81 11.47 -9.54
N VAL A 274 -30.55 11.20 -9.84
CA VAL A 274 -29.42 12.12 -9.63
C VAL A 274 -29.61 13.42 -10.43
N VAL A 275 -30.00 13.31 -11.71
CA VAL A 275 -30.19 14.50 -12.58
C VAL A 275 -31.45 15.24 -12.22
N ALA A 276 -32.54 14.54 -11.88
CA ALA A 276 -33.80 15.15 -11.43
C ALA A 276 -33.59 16.00 -10.16
N GLN A 277 -32.82 15.49 -9.19
CA GLN A 277 -32.51 16.19 -7.94
C GLN A 277 -31.55 17.38 -8.13
N ALA A 278 -30.57 17.23 -9.03
CA ALA A 278 -29.51 18.21 -9.25
C ALA A 278 -29.09 18.28 -10.73
N PRO A 279 -29.83 19.01 -11.58
CA PRO A 279 -29.56 19.10 -13.03
C PRO A 279 -28.15 19.60 -13.38
N ALA A 280 -27.52 20.39 -12.49
CA ALA A 280 -26.16 20.86 -12.68
C ALA A 280 -25.12 19.70 -12.75
N LYS A 281 -25.40 18.56 -12.12
CA LYS A 281 -24.54 17.34 -12.14
C LYS A 281 -24.49 16.69 -13.53
N LEU A 282 -25.40 17.02 -14.44
CA LEU A 282 -25.38 16.59 -15.83
C LEU A 282 -24.09 17.02 -16.55
N ALA A 283 -23.49 18.14 -16.15
CA ALA A 283 -22.23 18.61 -16.72
C ALA A 283 -21.03 17.71 -16.44
N ASP A 284 -21.07 16.90 -15.38
CA ASP A 284 -19.99 15.96 -15.03
C ASP A 284 -19.81 14.85 -16.08
N VAL A 285 -20.85 14.61 -16.91
CA VAL A 285 -20.77 13.69 -18.08
C VAL A 285 -19.66 14.11 -19.05
N LEU A 286 -19.39 15.42 -19.18
CA LEU A 286 -18.40 15.96 -20.10
C LEU A 286 -16.97 15.49 -19.76
N LEU A 287 -16.71 15.20 -18.50
CA LEU A 287 -15.40 14.71 -18.02
C LEU A 287 -15.12 13.26 -18.49
N HIS A 288 -16.18 12.47 -18.74
CA HIS A 288 -16.10 11.04 -19.04
C HIS A 288 -16.96 10.64 -20.26
N ARG A 289 -17.04 11.53 -21.27
CA ARG A 289 -17.94 11.37 -22.44
C ARG A 289 -17.86 10.00 -23.10
N GLU A 290 -16.67 9.52 -23.38
CA GLU A 290 -16.47 8.23 -24.07
C GLU A 290 -16.91 7.05 -23.21
N ALA A 291 -16.69 7.09 -21.89
CA ALA A 291 -17.15 6.06 -20.98
C ALA A 291 -18.70 6.02 -20.93
N PHE A 292 -19.36 7.20 -20.85
CA PHE A 292 -20.84 7.27 -20.90
C PHE A 292 -21.41 6.81 -22.24
N LYS A 293 -20.79 7.13 -23.39
CA LYS A 293 -21.23 6.60 -24.68
C LYS A 293 -21.23 5.06 -24.68
N ARG A 294 -20.10 4.44 -24.28
CA ARG A 294 -19.96 2.99 -24.18
C ARG A 294 -20.93 2.36 -23.17
N LEU A 295 -21.16 3.03 -22.04
CA LEU A 295 -22.16 2.59 -21.07
C LEU A 295 -23.57 2.65 -21.66
N GLY A 296 -23.91 3.73 -22.39
CA GLY A 296 -25.20 3.89 -23.08
C GLY A 296 -25.51 2.74 -24.07
N GLU A 297 -24.49 2.22 -24.77
CA GLU A 297 -24.60 1.06 -25.63
C GLU A 297 -24.98 -0.23 -24.87
N ARG A 298 -24.70 -0.31 -23.58
CA ARG A 298 -25.04 -1.45 -22.72
C ARG A 298 -26.37 -1.29 -21.98
N LEU A 299 -26.75 -0.07 -21.71
CA LEU A 299 -27.97 0.24 -20.96
C LEU A 299 -29.21 0.33 -21.85
N HIS A 300 -29.07 0.67 -23.13
CA HIS A 300 -30.15 0.84 -24.10
C HIS A 300 -31.22 1.83 -23.59
N PRO A 301 -30.87 3.10 -23.26
CA PRO A 301 -31.76 4.05 -22.60
C PRO A 301 -33.07 4.29 -23.41
N HIS A 302 -33.05 4.16 -24.74
CA HIS A 302 -34.24 4.33 -25.60
C HIS A 302 -35.32 3.25 -25.38
N GLU A 303 -34.98 2.11 -24.80
CA GLU A 303 -35.94 1.08 -24.40
C GLU A 303 -36.73 1.44 -23.12
N TYR A 304 -36.32 2.52 -22.43
CA TYR A 304 -36.82 2.88 -21.10
C TYR A 304 -37.29 4.36 -21.01
N PRO A 305 -38.36 4.75 -21.72
CA PRO A 305 -38.79 6.14 -21.79
C PRO A 305 -39.27 6.73 -20.44
N ARG A 306 -39.49 5.90 -19.44
CA ARG A 306 -39.88 6.33 -18.09
C ARG A 306 -38.79 7.07 -17.32
N TRP A 307 -37.55 7.08 -17.81
CA TRP A 307 -36.40 7.76 -17.22
C TRP A 307 -35.82 8.82 -18.17
N PRO A 308 -36.51 9.97 -18.30
CA PRO A 308 -36.16 11.01 -19.28
C PRO A 308 -34.82 11.66 -18.98
N HIS A 309 -34.50 11.91 -17.69
CA HIS A 309 -33.20 12.50 -17.29
C HIS A 309 -32.04 11.58 -17.52
N ALA A 310 -32.23 10.26 -17.41
CA ALA A 310 -31.18 9.29 -17.83
C ALA A 310 -30.91 9.42 -19.33
N ALA A 311 -31.91 9.66 -20.17
CA ALA A 311 -31.74 9.89 -21.61
C ALA A 311 -30.91 11.15 -21.90
N GLU A 312 -31.11 12.24 -21.11
CA GLU A 312 -30.35 13.48 -21.21
C GLU A 312 -28.84 13.25 -20.97
N VAL A 313 -28.48 12.39 -19.99
CA VAL A 313 -27.06 12.00 -19.73
C VAL A 313 -26.39 11.52 -21.00
N PHE A 314 -27.05 10.63 -21.74
CA PHE A 314 -26.48 10.06 -22.96
C PHE A 314 -26.56 11.04 -24.15
N ALA A 315 -27.55 11.93 -24.21
CA ALA A 315 -27.61 13.01 -25.18
C ALA A 315 -26.43 13.98 -25.01
N VAL A 316 -26.10 14.37 -23.77
CA VAL A 316 -24.89 15.17 -23.47
C VAL A 316 -23.63 14.43 -23.84
N ALA A 317 -23.51 13.14 -23.52
CA ALA A 317 -22.35 12.34 -23.86
C ALA A 317 -22.12 12.29 -25.39
N ARG A 318 -23.17 12.17 -26.19
CA ARG A 318 -23.11 12.18 -27.65
C ARG A 318 -22.94 13.57 -28.25
N GLY A 319 -23.14 14.65 -27.47
CA GLY A 319 -23.07 16.02 -27.93
C GLY A 319 -24.35 16.53 -28.59
N GLU A 320 -25.46 15.83 -28.44
CA GLU A 320 -26.81 16.17 -28.92
C GLU A 320 -27.46 17.27 -28.05
N GLN A 321 -27.03 17.33 -26.77
CA GLN A 321 -27.47 18.34 -25.80
C GLN A 321 -26.24 19.03 -25.19
N LYS A 322 -26.34 20.38 -25.02
CA LYS A 322 -25.31 21.16 -24.34
C LYS A 322 -25.52 21.13 -22.83
N ALA A 323 -24.46 20.93 -22.06
CA ALA A 323 -24.46 21.16 -20.62
C ALA A 323 -23.44 22.26 -20.30
N HIS A 324 -23.85 23.20 -19.45
CA HIS A 324 -23.00 24.29 -18.99
C HIS A 324 -22.19 23.80 -17.79
N SER A 325 -20.88 23.59 -17.98
CA SER A 325 -20.02 23.13 -16.91
C SER A 325 -19.63 24.26 -15.95
N PHE A 326 -19.52 23.92 -14.68
CA PHE A 326 -18.95 24.81 -13.66
C PHE A 326 -17.51 25.23 -14.07
N ASP A 327 -16.70 24.26 -14.53
CA ASP A 327 -15.33 24.48 -14.95
C ASP A 327 -15.25 25.41 -16.17
N GLY A 328 -16.18 25.32 -17.12
CA GLY A 328 -16.27 26.25 -18.26
C GLY A 328 -16.51 27.70 -17.82
N ARG A 329 -17.31 27.92 -16.76
CA ARG A 329 -17.48 29.27 -16.19
C ARG A 329 -16.22 29.76 -15.49
N VAL A 330 -15.53 28.88 -14.77
CA VAL A 330 -14.25 29.22 -14.13
C VAL A 330 -13.20 29.58 -15.18
N GLU A 331 -13.09 28.78 -16.26
CA GLU A 331 -12.17 29.07 -17.37
C GLU A 331 -12.47 30.41 -18.07
N ALA A 332 -13.74 30.76 -18.22
CA ALA A 332 -14.13 32.06 -18.80
C ALA A 332 -13.65 33.23 -17.93
N LEU A 333 -13.70 33.11 -16.59
CA LEU A 333 -13.18 34.11 -15.65
C LEU A 333 -11.66 34.22 -15.72
N PHE A 334 -10.94 33.10 -15.76
CA PHE A 334 -9.50 33.11 -15.99
C PHE A 334 -9.12 33.71 -17.36
N GLY A 335 -9.90 33.43 -18.41
CA GLY A 335 -9.70 34.01 -19.73
C GLY A 335 -9.97 35.52 -19.81
N ALA A 336 -10.70 36.06 -18.83
CA ALA A 336 -10.95 37.50 -18.66
C ALA A 336 -10.04 38.17 -17.63
N ASP A 337 -9.01 37.45 -17.13
CA ASP A 337 -8.11 37.85 -16.06
C ASP A 337 -8.83 38.25 -14.75
N ASP A 338 -10.06 37.77 -14.54
CA ASP A 338 -10.85 38.00 -13.31
C ASP A 338 -10.55 36.91 -12.25
N VAL A 339 -9.38 37.03 -11.61
CA VAL A 339 -8.94 36.08 -10.56
C VAL A 339 -9.86 36.14 -9.34
N THR A 340 -10.33 37.34 -8.95
CA THR A 340 -11.22 37.51 -7.82
C THR A 340 -12.60 36.88 -8.09
N GLY A 341 -13.14 37.05 -9.29
CA GLY A 341 -14.36 36.39 -9.73
C GLY A 341 -14.21 34.86 -9.77
N ALA A 342 -13.09 34.37 -10.28
CA ALA A 342 -12.76 32.94 -10.30
C ALA A 342 -12.68 32.36 -8.88
N ALA A 343 -11.97 33.02 -7.94
CA ALA A 343 -11.90 32.60 -6.54
C ALA A 343 -13.28 32.57 -5.87
N ARG A 344 -14.11 33.60 -6.12
CA ARG A 344 -15.47 33.68 -5.59
C ARG A 344 -16.37 32.57 -6.14
N LEU A 345 -16.29 32.28 -7.44
CA LEU A 345 -17.04 31.18 -8.04
C LEU A 345 -16.57 29.82 -7.50
N LEU A 346 -15.26 29.60 -7.44
CA LEU A 346 -14.67 28.38 -6.91
C LEU A 346 -15.02 28.15 -5.43
N ALA A 347 -15.20 29.19 -4.64
CA ALA A 347 -15.61 29.10 -3.24
C ALA A 347 -16.97 28.40 -3.04
N SER A 348 -17.85 28.39 -4.07
CA SER A 348 -19.07 27.59 -4.04
C SER A 348 -18.84 26.07 -4.26
N ALA A 349 -17.61 25.68 -4.54
CA ALA A 349 -17.18 24.30 -4.67
C ALA A 349 -15.80 24.10 -3.97
N PRO A 350 -15.78 24.09 -2.61
CA PRO A 350 -14.56 24.21 -1.79
C PRO A 350 -13.42 23.30 -2.22
N GLY A 351 -13.69 22.01 -2.48
CA GLY A 351 -12.69 21.08 -2.97
C GLY A 351 -12.09 21.46 -4.34
N LYS A 352 -12.82 22.18 -5.20
CA LYS A 352 -12.28 22.70 -6.46
C LYS A 352 -11.43 23.95 -6.24
N LEU A 353 -11.80 24.82 -5.31
CA LEU A 353 -11.01 25.97 -4.92
C LEU A 353 -9.61 25.53 -4.47
N PHE A 354 -9.54 24.56 -3.55
CA PHE A 354 -8.29 24.03 -3.04
C PHE A 354 -7.41 23.41 -4.13
N ARG A 355 -7.99 22.65 -5.06
CA ARG A 355 -7.24 22.08 -6.20
C ARG A 355 -6.77 23.14 -7.20
N SER A 356 -7.43 24.29 -7.25
CA SER A 356 -7.10 25.41 -8.16
C SER A 356 -6.19 26.45 -7.51
N LEU A 357 -5.82 26.27 -6.23
CA LEU A 357 -5.09 27.28 -5.44
C LEU A 357 -3.78 27.73 -6.09
N ASP A 358 -2.96 26.77 -6.57
CA ASP A 358 -1.70 27.11 -7.27
C ASP A 358 -1.96 28.00 -8.50
N ARG A 359 -2.97 27.70 -9.28
CA ARG A 359 -3.35 28.48 -10.46
C ARG A 359 -3.84 29.88 -10.06
N LEU A 360 -4.70 29.96 -9.05
CA LEU A 360 -5.20 31.24 -8.55
C LEU A 360 -4.06 32.14 -8.08
N LEU A 361 -3.16 31.62 -7.23
CA LEU A 361 -2.01 32.38 -6.74
C LEU A 361 -1.05 32.82 -7.86
N ARG A 362 -0.84 31.99 -8.87
CA ARG A 362 0.00 32.35 -10.03
C ARG A 362 -0.65 33.34 -10.97
N SER A 363 -1.99 33.34 -11.06
CA SER A 363 -2.74 34.28 -11.89
C SER A 363 -2.98 35.62 -11.21
N ALA A 364 -2.86 35.68 -9.89
CA ALA A 364 -3.06 36.92 -9.10
C ALA A 364 -1.89 37.88 -9.31
N ALA A 365 -2.14 39.00 -10.02
CA ALA A 365 -1.15 40.00 -10.35
C ALA A 365 -0.99 41.03 -9.21
N THR A 366 -2.07 41.34 -8.48
CA THR A 366 -2.09 42.37 -7.43
C THR A 366 -2.17 41.76 -6.03
N GLN A 367 -1.83 42.55 -5.01
CA GLN A 367 -1.96 42.15 -3.61
C GLN A 367 -3.42 41.92 -3.25
N GLU A 368 -4.34 42.76 -3.73
CA GLU A 368 -5.79 42.64 -3.48
C GLU A 368 -6.33 41.31 -4.03
N GLU A 369 -5.89 40.87 -5.20
CA GLU A 369 -6.26 39.57 -5.76
C GLU A 369 -5.73 38.41 -4.93
N ARG A 370 -4.47 38.47 -4.46
CA ARG A 370 -3.89 37.46 -3.58
C ARG A 370 -4.64 37.39 -2.25
N ASP A 371 -4.95 38.53 -1.64
CA ASP A 371 -5.73 38.61 -0.42
C ASP A 371 -7.14 38.05 -0.59
N ALA A 372 -7.76 38.29 -1.73
CA ALA A 372 -9.07 37.73 -2.05
C ALA A 372 -9.04 36.19 -2.19
N VAL A 373 -7.97 35.63 -2.78
CA VAL A 373 -7.75 34.18 -2.88
C VAL A 373 -7.56 33.58 -1.49
N VAL A 374 -6.69 34.17 -0.66
CA VAL A 374 -6.41 33.69 0.71
C VAL A 374 -7.69 33.73 1.55
N ALA A 375 -8.42 34.85 1.54
CA ALA A 375 -9.68 34.98 2.27
C ALA A 375 -10.76 33.99 1.81
N ALA A 376 -10.79 33.64 0.50
CA ALA A 376 -11.69 32.62 0.00
C ALA A 376 -11.34 31.22 0.57
N VAL A 377 -10.03 30.87 0.63
CA VAL A 377 -9.57 29.60 1.21
C VAL A 377 -9.88 29.54 2.70
N GLU A 378 -9.52 30.57 3.48
CA GLU A 378 -9.80 30.66 4.92
C GLU A 378 -11.28 30.43 5.24
N ARG A 379 -12.16 31.06 4.47
CA ARG A 379 -13.61 30.96 4.67
C ARG A 379 -14.17 29.56 4.45
N VAL A 380 -13.69 28.84 3.41
CA VAL A 380 -14.29 27.55 3.02
C VAL A 380 -13.46 26.34 3.51
N ALA A 381 -12.33 26.55 4.15
CA ALA A 381 -11.52 25.46 4.71
C ALA A 381 -12.35 24.48 5.58
N PRO A 382 -13.30 24.94 6.44
CA PRO A 382 -14.16 24.05 7.21
C PRO A 382 -15.03 23.08 6.39
N GLU A 383 -15.28 23.38 5.12
CA GLU A 383 -16.13 22.56 4.23
C GLU A 383 -15.30 21.59 3.35
N VAL A 384 -13.97 21.61 3.47
CA VAL A 384 -13.06 20.79 2.66
C VAL A 384 -12.65 19.56 3.45
N SER A 385 -12.64 18.38 2.83
CA SER A 385 -12.16 17.16 3.50
C SER A 385 -10.72 17.31 4.02
N GLY A 386 -10.45 16.80 5.23
CA GLY A 386 -9.16 16.94 5.88
C GLY A 386 -7.99 16.45 5.03
N ARG A 387 -8.19 15.37 4.27
CA ARG A 387 -7.19 14.90 3.32
C ARG A 387 -6.78 15.96 2.29
N VAL A 388 -7.73 16.76 1.79
CA VAL A 388 -7.44 17.82 0.81
C VAL A 388 -6.77 19.00 1.52
N VAL A 389 -7.22 19.34 2.75
CA VAL A 389 -6.59 20.36 3.60
C VAL A 389 -5.12 20.02 3.81
N LEU A 390 -4.82 18.80 4.28
CA LEU A 390 -3.45 18.31 4.51
C LEU A 390 -2.62 18.25 3.22
N SER A 391 -3.20 17.79 2.11
CA SER A 391 -2.49 17.75 0.83
C SER A 391 -2.09 19.14 0.33
N VAL A 392 -2.94 20.15 0.53
CA VAL A 392 -2.64 21.54 0.16
C VAL A 392 -1.63 22.15 1.13
N ARG A 393 -1.73 21.80 2.43
CA ARG A 393 -0.75 22.23 3.45
C ARG A 393 0.66 21.69 3.11
N GLU A 394 0.78 20.40 2.78
CA GLU A 394 2.04 19.79 2.32
C GLU A 394 2.54 20.46 1.04
N TYR A 395 1.66 20.70 0.10
CA TYR A 395 2.00 21.40 -1.14
C TYR A 395 2.58 22.79 -0.87
N LEU A 396 1.95 23.61 -0.02
CA LEU A 396 2.42 24.96 0.31
C LEU A 396 3.78 24.93 1.00
N HIS A 397 4.03 23.95 1.88
CA HIS A 397 5.33 23.77 2.51
C HIS A 397 6.46 23.62 1.49
N ASN A 398 6.24 22.78 0.48
CA ASN A 398 7.20 22.51 -0.58
C ASN A 398 7.26 23.59 -1.69
N ARG A 399 6.60 24.74 -1.48
CA ARG A 399 6.56 25.88 -2.43
C ARG A 399 7.25 27.13 -1.88
N ALA A 400 8.17 26.96 -0.92
CA ALA A 400 8.88 28.04 -0.26
C ALA A 400 9.92 28.71 -1.15
N GLU A 401 10.50 27.97 -2.11
CA GLU A 401 11.61 28.43 -2.94
C GLU A 401 11.29 28.37 -4.42
N GLU A 402 11.92 29.23 -5.21
CA GLU A 402 11.96 29.09 -6.67
C GLU A 402 12.76 27.84 -7.02
N THR A 403 12.14 26.99 -7.81
CA THR A 403 12.69 25.68 -8.09
C THR A 403 13.19 25.64 -9.53
N GLY A 404 14.46 25.87 -9.79
CA GLY A 404 15.07 25.35 -11.02
C GLY A 404 15.10 23.80 -11.04
N ARG A 405 14.21 23.17 -10.30
CA ARG A 405 14.15 21.74 -9.99
C ARG A 405 13.18 21.02 -10.93
N LYS A 406 13.35 19.72 -11.01
CA LYS A 406 12.40 18.85 -11.71
C LYS A 406 11.15 18.66 -10.83
N ARG A 407 9.99 18.70 -11.46
CA ARG A 407 8.71 18.39 -10.82
C ARG A 407 8.36 16.93 -11.07
N VAL A 408 8.16 16.19 -9.99
CA VAL A 408 7.74 14.80 -10.05
C VAL A 408 6.23 14.71 -9.82
N PHE A 409 5.53 14.08 -10.75
CA PHE A 409 4.14 13.73 -10.65
C PHE A 409 4.01 12.22 -10.48
N ILE A 410 3.23 11.80 -9.53
CA ILE A 410 2.92 10.40 -9.32
C ILE A 410 1.42 10.25 -9.50
N ASN A 411 1.01 9.48 -10.51
CA ASN A 411 -0.40 9.22 -10.72
C ASN A 411 -0.92 8.23 -9.67
N ARG A 412 -2.24 8.03 -9.63
CA ARG A 412 -2.87 7.11 -8.69
C ARG A 412 -2.36 5.66 -8.79
N ALA A 413 -1.91 5.24 -9.96
CA ALA A 413 -1.34 3.92 -10.18
C ALA A 413 0.14 3.79 -9.75
N GLY A 414 0.72 4.79 -9.07
CA GLY A 414 2.12 4.79 -8.67
C GLY A 414 3.10 5.12 -9.81
N ARG A 415 2.59 5.42 -11.03
CA ARG A 415 3.46 5.76 -12.16
C ARG A 415 3.99 7.18 -12.04
N ALA A 416 5.31 7.31 -12.08
CA ALA A 416 6.00 8.58 -11.98
C ALA A 416 6.23 9.24 -13.35
N HIS A 417 6.11 10.58 -13.37
CA HIS A 417 6.42 11.45 -14.51
C HIS A 417 7.25 12.63 -14.02
N VAL A 418 8.21 13.04 -14.80
CA VAL A 418 9.12 14.16 -14.48
C VAL A 418 8.98 15.25 -15.53
N THR A 419 8.86 16.50 -15.08
CA THR A 419 8.89 17.70 -15.93
C THR A 419 9.75 18.77 -15.28
N ASP A 420 10.16 19.79 -16.04
CA ASP A 420 10.78 20.98 -15.46
C ASP A 420 9.74 21.74 -14.62
N ASP A 421 10.16 22.26 -13.47
CA ASP A 421 9.36 23.15 -12.66
C ASP A 421 9.77 24.61 -12.92
N THR A 422 8.97 25.28 -13.73
CA THR A 422 9.18 26.70 -14.10
C THR A 422 8.29 27.65 -13.30
N ARG A 423 7.62 27.15 -12.25
CA ARG A 423 6.71 27.96 -11.44
C ARG A 423 7.50 28.81 -10.45
N HIS A 424 7.10 30.07 -10.31
CA HIS A 424 7.62 30.93 -9.26
C HIS A 424 7.21 30.42 -7.86
N ALA A 425 8.01 30.74 -6.85
CA ALA A 425 7.65 30.51 -5.46
C ALA A 425 6.30 31.17 -5.12
N VAL A 426 5.56 30.58 -4.19
CA VAL A 426 4.41 31.26 -3.61
C VAL A 426 4.95 32.34 -2.69
N PRO A 427 4.47 33.61 -2.78
CA PRO A 427 4.94 34.67 -1.92
C PRO A 427 4.84 34.31 -0.44
N GLU A 428 5.87 34.67 0.32
CA GLU A 428 6.06 34.14 1.68
C GLU A 428 4.91 34.50 2.64
N GLU A 429 4.38 35.70 2.54
CA GLU A 429 3.29 36.18 3.39
C GLU A 429 2.02 35.36 3.20
N GLU A 430 1.57 35.19 1.94
CA GLU A 430 0.41 34.40 1.59
C GLU A 430 0.60 32.93 1.94
N ARG A 431 1.81 32.40 1.70
CA ARG A 431 2.16 31.03 2.04
C ARG A 431 2.04 30.77 3.53
N LYS A 432 2.65 31.63 4.36
CA LYS A 432 2.59 31.50 5.83
C LYS A 432 1.16 31.64 6.35
N ARG A 433 0.41 32.60 5.84
CA ARG A 433 -0.99 32.83 6.23
C ARG A 433 -1.87 31.64 5.89
N LEU A 434 -1.74 31.11 4.68
CA LEU A 434 -2.47 29.91 4.25
C LEU A 434 -2.09 28.69 5.11
N MET A 435 -0.79 28.44 5.32
CA MET A 435 -0.34 27.34 6.16
C MET A 435 -0.90 27.43 7.57
N ALA A 436 -0.84 28.61 8.20
CA ALA A 436 -1.38 28.81 9.55
C ALA A 436 -2.90 28.56 9.61
N ALA A 437 -3.65 29.02 8.60
CA ALA A 437 -5.10 28.77 8.52
C ALA A 437 -5.42 27.26 8.38
N LEU A 438 -4.64 26.53 7.56
CA LEU A 438 -4.82 25.09 7.36
C LEU A 438 -4.38 24.29 8.61
N ASP A 439 -3.31 24.70 9.29
CA ASP A 439 -2.87 24.11 10.55
C ASP A 439 -3.93 24.27 11.65
N ALA A 440 -4.49 25.49 11.79
CA ALA A 440 -5.57 25.77 12.73
C ALA A 440 -6.83 24.95 12.45
N GLU A 441 -7.23 24.82 11.17
CA GLU A 441 -8.37 24.03 10.78
C GLU A 441 -8.13 22.53 11.02
N THR A 442 -6.93 22.03 10.74
CA THR A 442 -6.55 20.64 11.03
C THR A 442 -6.61 20.38 12.53
N ALA A 443 -5.98 21.24 13.36
CA ALA A 443 -5.98 21.11 14.81
C ALA A 443 -7.40 21.07 15.39
N ARG A 444 -8.31 21.90 14.85
CA ARG A 444 -9.72 21.94 15.29
C ARG A 444 -10.46 20.63 15.10
N ARG A 445 -10.06 19.84 14.09
CA ARG A 445 -10.74 18.59 13.73
C ARG A 445 -10.06 17.34 14.32
N LEU A 446 -8.80 17.46 14.72
CA LEU A 446 -8.07 16.33 15.32
C LEU A 446 -8.74 15.88 16.62
N PRO A 447 -8.71 14.56 16.91
CA PRO A 447 -9.16 14.07 18.20
C PRO A 447 -8.32 14.69 19.33
N SER A 448 -8.96 14.99 20.46
CA SER A 448 -8.30 15.56 21.64
C SER A 448 -8.44 14.55 22.81
N PRO A 449 -7.67 13.45 22.82
CA PRO A 449 -7.65 12.54 23.94
C PRO A 449 -7.04 13.22 25.16
N GLU A 450 -7.43 12.78 26.36
CA GLU A 450 -6.83 13.29 27.61
C GLU A 450 -5.32 13.04 27.64
N ARG A 451 -4.91 11.84 27.19
CA ARG A 451 -3.51 11.43 27.10
C ARG A 451 -3.22 10.69 25.82
N LEU A 452 -2.20 11.11 25.10
CA LEU A 452 -1.68 10.48 23.89
C LEU A 452 -0.28 9.94 24.14
N LEU A 453 -0.10 8.64 23.95
CA LEU A 453 1.21 7.99 23.97
C LEU A 453 1.68 7.75 22.54
N VAL A 454 2.89 8.15 22.24
CA VAL A 454 3.44 8.08 20.89
C VAL A 454 4.77 7.33 20.92
N ASP A 455 4.86 6.27 20.11
CA ASP A 455 6.11 5.58 19.83
C ASP A 455 6.99 6.49 18.96
N PRO A 456 8.25 6.78 19.36
CA PRO A 456 9.14 7.61 18.56
C PRO A 456 9.31 7.11 17.10
N ASP A 457 9.30 5.81 16.88
CA ASP A 457 9.53 5.20 15.56
C ASP A 457 8.41 5.49 14.55
N VAL A 458 7.23 5.94 15.03
CA VAL A 458 6.11 6.30 14.12
C VAL A 458 6.14 7.75 13.67
N LEU A 459 6.92 8.62 14.33
CA LEU A 459 6.89 10.06 14.09
C LEU A 459 7.23 10.44 12.64
N ASP A 460 8.14 9.72 12.02
CA ASP A 460 8.57 9.93 10.62
C ASP A 460 7.71 9.17 9.59
N VAL A 461 6.64 8.52 10.02
CA VAL A 461 5.68 7.88 9.12
C VAL A 461 4.83 8.94 8.44
N ALA A 462 4.85 8.96 7.10
CA ALA A 462 4.09 9.92 6.30
C ALA A 462 2.59 9.63 6.34
N LEU A 463 1.79 10.68 6.24
CA LEU A 463 0.33 10.55 6.16
C LEU A 463 -0.09 9.98 4.79
N PRO A 464 -1.00 9.00 4.73
CA PRO A 464 -1.45 8.39 3.48
C PRO A 464 -2.45 9.29 2.72
N LEU A 465 -2.03 10.47 2.28
CA LEU A 465 -2.89 11.49 1.67
C LEU A 465 -3.35 11.15 0.25
N SER A 466 -2.74 10.16 -0.41
CA SER A 466 -3.11 9.78 -1.78
C SER A 466 -3.47 8.29 -1.86
N GLY A 467 -4.38 7.94 -2.77
CA GLY A 467 -4.61 6.54 -3.13
C GLY A 467 -3.32 5.93 -3.67
N ARG A 468 -2.99 4.70 -3.25
CA ARG A 468 -1.70 4.04 -3.53
C ARG A 468 -0.48 4.77 -2.95
N ALA A 469 -0.66 5.49 -1.87
CA ALA A 469 0.46 5.88 -1.01
C ALA A 469 1.05 4.65 -0.29
N THR A 470 0.30 3.56 -0.19
CA THR A 470 0.69 2.29 0.43
C THR A 470 0.51 1.13 -0.56
N ALA A 471 1.21 0.03 -0.32
CA ALA A 471 0.99 -1.27 -0.96
C ALA A 471 0.58 -2.29 0.11
N ALA A 472 -0.04 -3.40 -0.28
CA ALA A 472 -0.32 -4.48 0.65
C ALA A 472 0.96 -5.25 0.96
N GLY A 473 1.10 -5.72 2.20
CA GLY A 473 2.25 -6.48 2.62
C GLY A 473 2.51 -6.42 4.12
N LEU A 474 3.63 -6.99 4.54
CA LEU A 474 4.13 -6.93 5.91
C LEU A 474 5.04 -5.71 6.08
N GLY A 475 4.86 -4.95 7.16
CA GLY A 475 5.73 -3.83 7.51
C GLY A 475 5.79 -2.71 6.46
N VAL A 476 4.75 -2.55 5.64
CA VAL A 476 4.70 -1.55 4.57
C VAL A 476 4.21 -0.21 5.11
N LEU A 477 5.00 0.85 4.89
CA LEU A 477 4.65 2.20 5.31
C LEU A 477 4.23 3.08 4.12
N PRO A 478 3.47 4.16 4.35
CA PRO A 478 3.06 5.08 3.30
C PRO A 478 4.25 5.72 2.57
N ARG A 479 4.04 6.07 1.30
CA ARG A 479 5.04 6.79 0.49
C ARG A 479 5.51 8.05 1.20
N GLY A 480 6.81 8.22 1.25
CA GLY A 480 7.45 9.35 1.89
C GLY A 480 7.86 9.10 3.34
N SER A 481 7.37 8.03 3.97
CA SER A 481 7.80 7.63 5.30
C SER A 481 9.30 7.37 5.37
N LEU A 482 9.87 7.55 6.55
CA LEU A 482 11.21 7.12 6.92
C LEU A 482 11.07 6.10 8.05
N SER A 483 11.88 5.06 7.98
CA SER A 483 12.00 4.06 9.05
C SER A 483 13.46 3.71 9.28
N PRO A 484 13.90 3.48 10.52
CA PRO A 484 15.27 3.10 10.82
C PRO A 484 15.62 1.74 10.18
N VAL A 485 16.89 1.57 9.86
CA VAL A 485 17.44 0.34 9.33
C VAL A 485 18.62 -0.06 10.19
N ASP A 486 18.41 -1.06 11.05
CA ASP A 486 19.38 -1.57 11.99
C ASP A 486 19.93 -2.91 11.48
N GLY A 487 21.21 -3.14 11.68
CA GLY A 487 21.88 -4.38 11.28
C GLY A 487 23.12 -4.13 10.44
N GLU A 488 23.90 -5.18 10.22
CA GLU A 488 25.17 -5.11 9.48
C GLU A 488 24.99 -5.49 8.01
N LEU A 489 24.04 -6.40 7.74
CA LEU A 489 23.77 -6.96 6.43
C LEU A 489 22.33 -6.67 6.01
N LEU A 490 22.19 -5.95 4.91
CA LEU A 490 20.90 -5.68 4.26
C LEU A 490 20.76 -6.64 3.07
N ARG A 491 19.73 -7.47 3.10
CA ARG A 491 19.38 -8.34 1.98
C ARG A 491 18.09 -7.90 1.34
N PHE A 492 18.11 -7.63 0.05
CA PHE A 492 16.90 -7.51 -0.77
C PHE A 492 16.56 -8.84 -1.40
N PHE A 493 15.29 -9.06 -1.67
CA PHE A 493 14.83 -10.18 -2.47
C PHE A 493 13.63 -9.78 -3.34
N VAL A 494 13.55 -10.40 -4.50
CA VAL A 494 12.37 -10.46 -5.33
C VAL A 494 11.95 -11.91 -5.49
N TYR A 495 10.66 -12.15 -5.53
CA TYR A 495 10.07 -13.42 -5.95
C TYR A 495 9.07 -13.15 -7.05
N TRP A 496 9.04 -14.03 -8.05
CA TRP A 496 8.01 -14.02 -9.06
C TRP A 496 7.67 -15.44 -9.51
N LYS A 497 6.43 -15.62 -9.94
CA LYS A 497 5.94 -16.84 -10.57
C LYS A 497 5.18 -16.47 -11.83
N GLN A 498 5.65 -16.96 -12.95
CA GLN A 498 5.00 -16.72 -14.24
C GLN A 498 3.69 -17.49 -14.36
N LYS A 499 2.72 -16.92 -15.10
CA LYS A 499 1.43 -17.50 -15.30
C LYS A 499 1.32 -18.24 -16.64
N GLN A 500 1.75 -17.62 -17.73
CA GLN A 500 1.60 -18.14 -19.09
C GLN A 500 2.84 -17.99 -19.97
N ARG A 501 3.62 -16.91 -19.76
CA ARG A 501 4.78 -16.59 -20.58
C ARG A 501 6.06 -16.74 -19.76
N VAL A 502 7.12 -17.19 -20.41
CA VAL A 502 8.46 -17.11 -19.79
C VAL A 502 8.71 -15.68 -19.34
N THR A 503 9.01 -15.53 -18.07
CA THR A 503 9.10 -14.23 -17.42
C THR A 503 10.39 -14.14 -16.62
N ASP A 504 11.08 -13.06 -16.88
CA ASP A 504 12.40 -12.73 -16.40
C ASP A 504 12.35 -11.38 -15.64
N TYR A 505 12.52 -11.44 -14.32
CA TYR A 505 12.57 -10.28 -13.43
C TYR A 505 13.95 -10.15 -12.81
N ASP A 506 14.64 -9.08 -13.13
CA ASP A 506 15.97 -8.78 -12.60
C ASP A 506 15.87 -7.92 -11.34
N LEU A 507 16.47 -8.40 -10.26
CA LEU A 507 16.75 -7.58 -9.08
C LEU A 507 18.04 -6.78 -9.30
N SER A 508 18.01 -5.50 -8.97
CA SER A 508 19.18 -4.64 -9.07
C SER A 508 19.24 -3.66 -7.90
N ALA A 509 20.40 -3.16 -7.57
CA ALA A 509 20.61 -2.07 -6.61
C ALA A 509 21.51 -1.01 -7.23
N LEU A 510 21.02 0.23 -7.31
CA LEU A 510 21.80 1.39 -7.75
C LEU A 510 22.30 2.14 -6.51
N LEU A 511 23.59 2.44 -6.47
CA LEU A 511 24.23 3.19 -5.40
C LEU A 511 24.56 4.60 -5.89
N LEU A 512 24.07 5.62 -5.16
CA LEU A 512 24.23 7.04 -5.53
C LEU A 512 24.95 7.80 -4.42
N ASP A 513 25.68 8.83 -4.81
CA ASP A 513 26.30 9.78 -3.87
C ASP A 513 25.32 10.87 -3.41
N ALA A 514 25.82 11.85 -2.63
CA ALA A 514 25.02 12.98 -2.13
C ALA A 514 24.51 13.92 -3.24
N ARG A 515 25.07 13.85 -4.46
CA ARG A 515 24.65 14.63 -5.64
C ARG A 515 23.69 13.85 -6.53
N TYR A 516 23.36 12.61 -6.13
CA TYR A 516 22.62 11.63 -6.92
C TYR A 516 23.36 11.13 -8.17
N ASP A 517 24.69 11.23 -8.17
CA ASP A 517 25.53 10.63 -9.21
C ASP A 517 25.76 9.15 -8.89
N THR A 518 25.79 8.30 -9.93
CA THR A 518 26.01 6.85 -9.75
C THR A 518 27.43 6.56 -9.27
N VAL A 519 27.55 5.89 -8.13
CA VAL A 519 28.81 5.39 -7.58
C VAL A 519 29.08 3.98 -8.06
N SER A 520 28.07 3.11 -8.01
CA SER A 520 28.16 1.70 -8.34
C SER A 520 26.77 1.12 -8.54
N TRP A 521 26.68 -0.15 -8.99
CA TRP A 521 25.43 -0.92 -9.03
C TRP A 521 25.70 -2.40 -8.87
N LEU A 522 24.73 -3.14 -8.40
CA LEU A 522 24.65 -4.59 -8.40
C LEU A 522 23.48 -5.05 -9.25
N SER A 523 23.68 -6.01 -10.12
CA SER A 523 22.69 -6.59 -11.01
C SER A 523 23.25 -7.88 -11.64
N TYR A 524 22.48 -8.55 -12.48
CA TYR A 524 22.98 -9.68 -13.27
C TYR A 524 24.17 -9.30 -14.17
N THR A 525 24.32 -8.02 -14.55
CA THR A 525 25.49 -7.53 -15.31
C THR A 525 26.71 -7.22 -14.46
N ASN A 526 26.53 -7.04 -13.15
CA ASN A 526 27.58 -6.77 -12.17
C ASN A 526 27.26 -7.50 -10.86
N LEU A 527 27.59 -8.78 -10.79
CA LEU A 527 27.22 -9.66 -9.67
C LEU A 527 27.94 -9.33 -8.36
N ARG A 528 29.04 -8.60 -8.39
CA ARG A 528 29.87 -8.30 -7.22
C ARG A 528 30.46 -6.91 -7.26
N ASP A 529 30.47 -6.25 -6.11
CA ASP A 529 31.24 -5.04 -5.85
C ASP A 529 31.75 -5.07 -4.39
N VAL A 530 32.50 -4.03 -4.01
CA VAL A 530 33.01 -3.88 -2.63
C VAL A 530 31.86 -3.90 -1.61
N GLU A 531 30.75 -3.32 -1.96
CA GLU A 531 29.56 -3.20 -1.11
C GLU A 531 28.81 -4.51 -0.92
N GLY A 532 28.79 -5.41 -1.93
CA GLY A 532 27.93 -6.60 -1.82
C GLY A 532 27.92 -7.51 -3.03
N GLU A 533 26.94 -8.39 -3.07
CA GLU A 533 26.84 -9.51 -4.02
C GLU A 533 25.40 -9.77 -4.44
N HIS A 534 25.21 -10.17 -5.69
CA HIS A 534 23.96 -10.63 -6.29
C HIS A 534 23.94 -12.16 -6.38
N SER A 535 22.80 -12.80 -6.17
CA SER A 535 22.63 -14.26 -6.14
C SER A 535 22.73 -14.96 -7.49
N GLY A 536 22.80 -14.23 -8.59
CA GLY A 536 22.76 -14.76 -9.94
C GLY A 536 21.45 -14.44 -10.66
N ASP A 537 21.39 -14.74 -11.96
CA ASP A 537 20.34 -14.39 -12.90
C ASP A 537 19.44 -15.59 -13.18
N ILE A 538 18.11 -15.43 -13.02
CA ILE A 538 17.12 -16.48 -13.23
C ILE A 538 16.11 -16.03 -14.28
N THR A 539 16.22 -16.55 -15.48
CA THR A 539 15.47 -16.09 -16.66
C THR A 539 14.14 -16.81 -16.91
N ASN A 540 13.73 -17.75 -16.03
CA ASN A 540 12.50 -18.53 -16.20
C ASN A 540 11.97 -19.05 -14.85
N ALA A 541 10.73 -18.76 -14.52
CA ALA A 541 10.11 -19.04 -13.23
C ALA A 541 8.75 -19.77 -13.32
N PRO A 542 8.65 -20.95 -13.93
CA PRO A 542 7.37 -21.68 -14.03
C PRO A 542 6.85 -22.15 -12.68
N ASP A 543 7.74 -22.50 -11.75
CA ASP A 543 7.42 -22.91 -10.38
C ASP A 543 7.73 -21.81 -9.34
N GLY A 544 8.06 -20.61 -9.83
CA GLY A 544 8.54 -19.48 -9.05
C GLY A 544 10.06 -19.43 -8.96
N ALA A 545 10.58 -18.23 -8.82
CA ALA A 545 12.01 -17.96 -8.64
C ALA A 545 12.24 -16.76 -7.72
N SER A 546 13.42 -16.72 -7.11
CA SER A 546 13.85 -15.58 -6.27
C SER A 546 15.25 -15.17 -6.63
N GLU A 547 15.49 -13.86 -6.65
CA GLU A 547 16.81 -13.26 -6.67
C GLU A 547 17.08 -12.49 -5.40
N PHE A 548 18.34 -12.42 -5.01
CA PHE A 548 18.80 -11.77 -3.80
C PHE A 548 19.98 -10.85 -4.07
N ILE A 549 20.07 -9.76 -3.30
CA ILE A 549 21.27 -8.92 -3.21
C ILE A 549 21.59 -8.73 -1.74
N ASP A 550 22.81 -9.10 -1.35
CA ASP A 550 23.37 -8.85 -0.03
C ASP A 550 24.30 -7.63 -0.07
N LEU A 551 24.05 -6.67 0.83
CA LEU A 551 24.84 -5.46 0.99
C LEU A 551 25.36 -5.35 2.43
N ARG A 552 26.67 -5.16 2.60
CA ARG A 552 27.27 -4.80 3.89
C ARG A 552 27.14 -3.31 4.10
N LEU A 553 26.24 -2.89 4.97
CA LEU A 553 25.93 -1.47 5.19
C LEU A 553 27.16 -0.63 5.55
N GLY A 554 28.08 -1.19 6.33
CA GLY A 554 29.36 -0.53 6.68
C GLY A 554 30.33 -0.34 5.50
N ALA A 555 30.20 -1.12 4.42
CA ALA A 555 31.04 -1.03 3.23
C ALA A 555 30.48 -0.13 2.14
N VAL A 556 29.20 0.27 2.22
CA VAL A 556 28.55 1.11 1.20
C VAL A 556 29.17 2.49 1.15
N ARG A 557 29.70 2.88 -0.01
CA ARG A 557 30.33 4.19 -0.25
C ARG A 557 29.32 5.28 -0.62
N GLY A 558 28.13 4.90 -1.11
CA GLY A 558 27.06 5.80 -1.49
C GLY A 558 26.32 6.39 -0.29
N MET A 559 25.55 7.45 -0.58
CA MET A 559 24.55 8.04 0.33
C MET A 559 23.18 7.38 0.19
N TYR A 560 22.90 6.81 -0.98
CA TYR A 560 21.64 6.16 -1.29
C TYR A 560 21.86 4.78 -1.90
N ILE A 561 21.01 3.83 -1.51
CA ILE A 561 20.86 2.51 -2.12
C ILE A 561 19.45 2.45 -2.68
N VAL A 562 19.29 2.18 -3.98
CA VAL A 562 17.99 2.14 -4.65
C VAL A 562 17.76 0.77 -5.27
N PRO A 563 17.08 -0.13 -4.55
CA PRO A 563 16.64 -1.40 -5.14
C PRO A 563 15.66 -1.16 -6.29
N GLN A 564 15.79 -1.95 -7.33
CA GLN A 564 14.91 -1.95 -8.49
C GLN A 564 14.55 -3.37 -8.86
N VAL A 565 13.30 -3.60 -9.24
CA VAL A 565 12.88 -4.81 -9.92
C VAL A 565 12.56 -4.46 -11.36
N ASN A 566 13.32 -5.00 -12.30
CA ASN A 566 13.21 -4.72 -13.72
C ASN A 566 12.59 -5.93 -14.42
N ILE A 567 11.56 -5.73 -15.22
CA ILE A 567 11.05 -6.78 -16.11
C ILE A 567 11.93 -6.78 -17.36
N TYR A 568 12.87 -7.71 -17.43
CA TYR A 568 13.69 -7.88 -18.63
C TYR A 568 12.84 -8.36 -19.80
N SER A 569 12.06 -9.42 -19.58
CA SER A 569 11.09 -9.92 -20.58
C SER A 569 9.88 -10.59 -19.90
N GLY A 570 8.81 -10.80 -20.65
CA GLY A 570 7.66 -11.60 -20.22
C GLY A 570 6.49 -10.79 -19.65
N GLU A 571 5.89 -11.31 -18.59
CA GLU A 571 4.67 -10.80 -17.97
C GLU A 571 4.92 -9.53 -17.16
N ARG A 572 3.92 -8.64 -17.09
CA ARG A 572 3.95 -7.47 -16.21
C ARG A 572 3.70 -7.90 -14.78
N PHE A 573 4.02 -7.04 -13.81
CA PHE A 573 3.78 -7.30 -12.38
C PHE A 573 2.32 -7.69 -12.08
N GLU A 574 1.36 -7.07 -12.77
CA GLU A 574 -0.08 -7.34 -12.65
C GLU A 574 -0.54 -8.61 -13.39
N GLU A 575 0.26 -9.13 -14.33
CA GLU A 575 -0.05 -10.30 -15.15
C GLU A 575 0.52 -11.59 -14.56
N ALA A 576 1.63 -11.52 -13.84
CA ALA A 576 2.26 -12.66 -13.18
C ALA A 576 1.30 -13.35 -12.20
N GLU A 577 1.46 -14.65 -12.00
CA GLU A 577 0.66 -15.38 -11.01
C GLU A 577 0.88 -14.81 -9.61
N GLU A 578 2.15 -14.57 -9.27
CA GLU A 578 2.57 -13.94 -8.02
C GLU A 578 3.85 -13.15 -8.24
N SER A 579 3.97 -11.99 -7.60
CA SER A 579 5.23 -11.26 -7.53
C SER A 579 5.28 -10.34 -6.31
N PHE A 580 6.42 -10.35 -5.61
CA PHE A 580 6.65 -9.47 -4.47
C PHE A 580 8.14 -9.13 -4.31
N PHE A 581 8.38 -8.03 -3.64
CA PHE A 581 9.70 -7.56 -3.22
C PHE A 581 9.74 -7.49 -1.70
N GLY A 582 10.90 -7.70 -1.12
CA GLY A 582 11.11 -7.49 0.31
C GLY A 582 12.56 -7.24 0.68
N PHE A 583 12.77 -6.95 1.95
CA PHE A 583 14.11 -6.89 2.51
C PHE A 583 14.18 -7.53 3.90
N MET A 584 15.37 -7.98 4.22
CA MET A 584 15.75 -8.60 5.48
C MET A 584 16.89 -7.81 6.10
N LEU A 585 16.91 -7.74 7.41
CA LEU A 585 18.07 -7.26 8.18
C LEU A 585 18.72 -8.43 8.88
N ARG A 586 20.03 -8.55 8.73
CA ARG A 586 20.80 -9.69 9.18
C ARG A 586 22.10 -9.24 9.85
N GLU A 587 22.65 -10.13 10.66
CA GLU A 587 24.00 -10.00 11.20
C GLU A 587 25.03 -10.54 10.17
N ALA A 588 26.31 -10.19 10.36
CA ALA A 588 27.36 -10.55 9.41
C ALA A 588 27.51 -12.08 9.22
N GLU A 589 27.29 -12.86 10.26
CA GLU A 589 27.38 -14.33 10.27
C GLU A 589 26.28 -14.99 9.40
N GLN A 590 25.19 -14.26 9.13
CA GLN A 590 24.07 -14.73 8.29
C GLN A 590 24.31 -14.47 6.80
N LYS A 591 25.48 -13.95 6.42
CA LYS A 591 25.87 -13.77 5.02
C LYS A 591 25.79 -15.10 4.26
N GLY A 592 25.13 -15.10 3.11
CA GLY A 592 25.00 -16.27 2.26
C GLY A 592 24.06 -17.37 2.78
N GLN A 593 23.45 -17.17 3.97
CA GLN A 593 22.46 -18.13 4.48
C GLN A 593 21.17 -18.08 3.64
N PRO A 594 20.39 -19.17 3.60
CA PRO A 594 19.09 -19.22 2.92
C PRO A 594 18.11 -18.12 3.37
N PHE A 595 16.97 -18.05 2.71
CA PHE A 595 15.84 -17.23 3.14
C PHE A 595 15.42 -17.60 4.56
N GLU A 596 15.35 -16.60 5.43
CA GLU A 596 14.98 -16.78 6.83
C GLU A 596 13.84 -15.82 7.17
N PRO A 597 12.59 -16.30 7.25
CA PRO A 597 11.41 -15.44 7.33
C PRO A 597 11.41 -14.53 8.56
N ARG A 598 11.97 -14.94 9.69
CA ARG A 598 12.05 -14.09 10.90
C ARG A 598 12.92 -12.84 10.73
N THR A 599 13.80 -12.81 9.72
CA THR A 599 14.62 -11.63 9.41
C THR A 599 13.99 -10.68 8.42
N VAL A 600 12.83 -11.04 7.85
CA VAL A 600 12.05 -10.18 6.95
C VAL A 600 11.51 -8.98 7.73
N ARG A 601 11.85 -7.78 7.27
CA ARG A 601 11.34 -6.53 7.82
C ARG A 601 10.18 -5.98 7.00
N MET A 602 10.19 -6.28 5.72
CA MET A 602 9.15 -5.86 4.81
C MET A 602 9.00 -6.87 3.67
N LYS A 603 7.75 -7.12 3.30
CA LYS A 603 7.36 -7.77 2.07
C LYS A 603 6.21 -6.97 1.45
N SER A 604 6.35 -6.56 0.20
CA SER A 604 5.38 -5.76 -0.54
C SER A 604 5.03 -6.43 -1.86
N GLU A 605 3.73 -6.54 -2.15
CA GLU A 605 3.26 -7.03 -3.44
C GLU A 605 3.66 -6.09 -4.58
N LEU A 606 4.07 -6.67 -5.72
CA LEU A 606 4.35 -5.95 -6.95
C LEU A 606 3.15 -6.06 -7.90
N ARG A 607 2.34 -5.00 -8.02
CA ARG A 607 1.10 -4.99 -8.83
C ARG A 607 0.92 -3.73 -9.67
N GLY A 608 1.88 -2.83 -9.65
CA GLY A 608 1.74 -1.54 -10.33
C GLY A 608 2.00 -1.61 -11.83
N PRO A 609 1.57 -0.57 -12.55
CA PRO A 609 1.75 -0.48 -13.99
C PRO A 609 3.18 -0.09 -14.35
N GLY A 610 3.72 -0.73 -15.33
CA GLY A 610 5.06 -0.44 -15.82
C GLY A 610 5.95 -1.67 -15.82
N ARG A 611 7.23 -1.45 -16.05
CA ARG A 611 8.21 -2.53 -16.18
C ARG A 611 9.41 -2.39 -15.25
N VAL A 612 9.42 -1.35 -14.41
CA VAL A 612 10.41 -1.14 -13.38
C VAL A 612 9.70 -0.74 -12.11
N ALA A 613 9.92 -1.45 -11.03
CA ALA A 613 9.41 -1.13 -9.69
C ALA A 613 10.53 -0.55 -8.83
N LEU A 614 10.21 0.51 -8.10
CA LEU A 614 11.05 1.16 -7.09
C LEU A 614 10.27 1.15 -5.77
N PRO A 615 10.35 0.09 -4.97
CA PRO A 615 9.54 -0.02 -3.75
C PRO A 615 9.95 1.01 -2.69
N LEU A 616 11.26 1.17 -2.50
CA LEU A 616 11.86 2.08 -1.51
C LEU A 616 13.29 2.45 -1.93
N ALA A 617 13.92 3.34 -1.17
CA ALA A 617 15.35 3.61 -1.22
C ALA A 617 15.88 3.66 0.20
N PHE A 618 17.14 3.32 0.40
CA PHE A 618 17.83 3.52 1.67
C PHE A 618 18.69 4.76 1.56
N ARG A 619 18.65 5.60 2.60
CA ARG A 619 19.49 6.79 2.70
C ARG A 619 20.37 6.69 3.95
N ARG A 620 21.58 7.21 3.86
CA ARG A 620 22.44 7.40 5.02
C ARG A 620 22.09 8.73 5.68
N ALA A 621 21.80 8.72 6.97
CA ALA A 621 21.57 9.92 7.76
C ALA A 621 22.90 10.61 8.11
N GLU A 622 22.85 11.84 8.64
CA GLU A 622 24.04 12.63 9.00
C GLU A 622 24.89 11.97 10.10
N ASP A 623 24.27 11.23 11.01
CA ASP A 623 24.93 10.44 12.05
C ASP A 623 25.55 9.14 11.55
N GLY A 624 25.38 8.82 10.26
CA GLY A 624 25.88 7.61 9.60
C GLY A 624 24.95 6.40 9.66
N SER A 625 23.83 6.49 10.39
CA SER A 625 22.78 5.45 10.40
C SER A 625 22.07 5.35 9.05
N TRP A 626 21.41 4.22 8.80
CA TRP A 626 20.62 4.01 7.61
C TRP A 626 19.12 4.12 7.88
N GLN A 627 18.40 4.67 6.92
CA GLN A 627 16.95 4.81 6.95
C GLN A 627 16.34 4.36 5.63
N ALA A 628 15.24 3.63 5.67
CA ALA A 628 14.44 3.31 4.49
C ALA A 628 13.48 4.47 4.19
N LYS A 629 13.53 5.00 2.95
CA LYS A 629 12.59 5.99 2.40
C LYS A 629 11.63 5.27 1.45
N TRP A 630 10.36 5.29 1.76
CA TRP A 630 9.33 4.58 1.04
C TRP A 630 8.92 5.31 -0.25
N LEU A 631 8.93 4.61 -1.40
CA LEU A 631 8.70 5.19 -2.72
C LEU A 631 7.40 4.70 -3.36
N HIS A 632 7.15 3.40 -3.41
CA HIS A 632 6.01 2.78 -4.10
C HIS A 632 5.82 3.32 -5.52
N LEU A 633 6.89 3.29 -6.35
CA LEU A 633 6.90 3.86 -7.68
C LEU A 633 7.05 2.78 -8.74
N TYR A 634 6.46 3.09 -9.90
CA TYR A 634 6.62 2.30 -11.10
C TYR A 634 7.02 3.20 -12.28
N LEU A 635 8.00 2.74 -13.07
CA LEU A 635 8.42 3.41 -14.29
C LEU A 635 7.91 2.64 -15.49
N LYS A 636 7.72 3.38 -16.60
CA LYS A 636 7.33 2.76 -17.87
C LYS A 636 8.31 1.67 -18.28
N GLY A 637 9.61 1.95 -18.17
CA GLY A 637 10.67 1.09 -18.66
C GLY A 637 10.64 0.96 -20.20
N GLU A 638 11.58 0.23 -20.74
CA GLU A 638 11.57 -0.20 -22.13
C GLU A 638 10.60 -1.38 -22.34
N PRO A 639 10.09 -1.63 -23.54
CA PRO A 639 9.21 -2.75 -23.82
C PRO A 639 9.82 -4.12 -23.47
N GLU A 640 11.12 -4.25 -23.65
CA GLU A 640 11.93 -5.43 -23.33
C GLU A 640 13.35 -4.97 -22.93
N HIS A 641 14.08 -5.86 -22.25
CA HIS A 641 15.49 -5.64 -21.89
C HIS A 641 15.74 -4.46 -20.96
N ASN A 642 14.88 -4.27 -19.96
CA ASN A 642 15.13 -3.27 -18.92
C ASN A 642 16.38 -3.62 -18.13
N ARG A 643 17.25 -2.63 -17.92
CA ARG A 643 18.49 -2.75 -17.16
C ARG A 643 18.64 -1.57 -16.22
N VAL A 644 19.33 -1.79 -15.10
CA VAL A 644 19.63 -0.73 -14.15
C VAL A 644 20.38 0.42 -14.81
N GLU A 645 21.31 0.12 -15.69
CA GLU A 645 22.13 1.11 -16.42
C GLU A 645 21.29 2.04 -17.31
N GLY A 646 20.24 1.54 -17.93
CA GLY A 646 19.31 2.33 -18.76
C GLY A 646 18.40 3.25 -17.94
N ASN A 647 18.19 2.95 -16.67
CA ASN A 647 17.27 3.68 -15.80
C ASN A 647 17.97 4.69 -14.86
N GLN A 648 19.30 4.70 -14.74
CA GLN A 648 20.07 5.46 -13.74
C GLN A 648 19.64 6.92 -13.63
N VAL A 649 19.63 7.66 -14.75
CA VAL A 649 19.30 9.10 -14.78
C VAL A 649 17.85 9.35 -14.33
N THR A 650 16.91 8.50 -14.78
CA THR A 650 15.50 8.63 -14.43
C THR A 650 15.30 8.35 -12.95
N VAL A 651 15.91 7.27 -12.42
CA VAL A 651 15.84 6.87 -11.02
C VAL A 651 16.46 7.94 -10.12
N ALA A 652 17.65 8.44 -10.45
CA ALA A 652 18.31 9.50 -9.70
C ALA A 652 17.45 10.77 -9.63
N THR A 653 16.87 11.18 -10.77
CA THR A 653 15.99 12.36 -10.84
C THR A 653 14.72 12.18 -10.00
N LEU A 654 14.10 11.01 -10.05
CA LEU A 654 12.89 10.70 -9.26
C LEU A 654 13.21 10.62 -7.78
N LEU A 655 14.30 9.94 -7.42
CA LEU A 655 14.73 9.83 -6.04
C LEU A 655 14.97 11.22 -5.44
N ARG A 656 15.72 12.06 -6.14
CA ARG A 656 15.96 13.44 -5.74
C ARG A 656 14.66 14.19 -5.47
N GLY A 657 13.72 14.14 -6.42
CA GLY A 657 12.44 14.85 -6.31
C GLY A 657 11.51 14.34 -5.19
N ILE A 658 11.77 13.13 -4.65
CA ILE A 658 11.01 12.56 -3.53
C ILE A 658 11.75 12.75 -2.21
N VAL A 659 13.07 12.57 -2.20
CA VAL A 659 13.89 12.73 -1.00
C VAL A 659 13.92 14.18 -0.53
N GLU A 660 14.05 15.13 -1.47
CA GLU A 660 14.06 16.57 -1.19
C GLU A 660 12.67 17.14 -0.87
N ARG A 661 11.61 16.37 -1.07
CA ARG A 661 10.25 16.79 -0.71
C ARG A 661 9.95 16.41 0.73
N GLU A 662 9.55 17.38 1.51
CA GLU A 662 9.03 17.15 2.86
C GLU A 662 7.59 16.65 2.79
N GLN A 663 7.31 15.59 3.54
CA GLN A 663 5.99 14.99 3.68
C GLN A 663 5.42 15.39 5.04
N LEU A 664 4.10 15.52 5.13
CA LEU A 664 3.45 15.60 6.43
C LEU A 664 3.46 14.20 7.07
N THR A 665 3.89 14.15 8.31
CA THR A 665 4.08 12.91 9.07
C THR A 665 3.15 12.82 10.28
N VAL A 666 3.16 11.68 10.96
CA VAL A 666 2.50 11.52 12.26
C VAL A 666 3.02 12.55 13.25
N GLY A 667 4.33 12.82 13.25
CA GLY A 667 4.95 13.85 14.10
C GLY A 667 4.31 15.22 13.92
N TYR A 668 4.02 15.63 12.68
CA TYR A 668 3.31 16.89 12.43
C TYR A 668 1.91 16.92 13.08
N LEU A 669 1.14 15.83 13.00
CA LEU A 669 -0.19 15.78 13.64
C LEU A 669 -0.09 15.78 15.17
N THR A 670 0.84 15.03 15.73
CA THR A 670 1.05 14.98 17.18
C THR A 670 1.51 16.31 17.73
N GLU A 671 2.32 17.08 16.99
CA GLU A 671 2.69 18.45 17.33
C GLU A 671 1.47 19.40 17.34
N LEU A 672 0.60 19.32 16.34
CA LEU A 672 -0.65 20.09 16.33
C LEU A 672 -1.55 19.74 17.50
N MET A 673 -1.66 18.46 17.88
CA MET A 673 -2.44 18.02 19.06
C MET A 673 -1.85 18.55 20.35
N ALA A 674 -0.52 18.49 20.51
CA ALA A 674 0.18 19.05 21.67
C ALA A 674 -0.04 20.55 21.79
N ASN A 675 0.08 21.31 20.68
CA ASN A 675 -0.15 22.75 20.64
C ASN A 675 -1.62 23.11 20.92
N ALA A 676 -2.57 22.20 20.65
CA ALA A 676 -3.98 22.35 20.99
C ALA A 676 -4.31 21.97 22.45
N GLY A 677 -3.33 21.48 23.22
CA GLY A 677 -3.46 21.18 24.65
C GLY A 677 -3.60 19.69 25.01
N THR A 678 -3.45 18.77 24.05
CA THR A 678 -3.38 17.32 24.33
C THR A 678 -2.07 17.00 25.08
N GLU A 679 -2.14 16.22 26.15
CA GLU A 679 -0.94 15.70 26.81
C GLU A 679 -0.31 14.60 25.92
N VAL A 680 0.78 14.93 25.24
CA VAL A 680 1.55 14.01 24.41
C VAL A 680 2.76 13.51 25.17
N ALA A 681 2.86 12.20 25.39
CA ALA A 681 3.99 11.56 26.06
C ALA A 681 4.61 10.47 25.16
N THR A 682 5.91 10.31 25.29
CA THR A 682 6.62 9.22 24.59
C THR A 682 6.22 7.87 25.19
N TRP A 683 6.00 6.88 24.33
CA TRP A 683 5.77 5.51 24.74
C TRP A 683 7.02 4.95 25.45
N ASP A 684 6.80 4.26 26.57
CA ASP A 684 7.83 3.52 27.29
C ASP A 684 7.31 2.11 27.60
N ALA A 685 7.91 1.12 26.98
CA ALA A 685 7.56 -0.30 27.18
C ALA A 685 7.74 -0.81 28.63
N ALA A 686 8.60 -0.14 29.42
CA ALA A 686 8.80 -0.45 30.84
C ALA A 686 7.67 0.11 31.75
N SER A 687 6.84 1.01 31.23
CA SER A 687 5.79 1.72 32.00
C SER A 687 4.43 1.66 31.31
N VAL A 688 3.90 0.47 31.10
CA VAL A 688 2.60 0.25 30.44
C VAL A 688 1.45 0.76 31.31
N PRO A 689 0.60 1.70 30.83
CA PRO A 689 -0.55 2.19 31.58
C PRO A 689 -1.59 1.11 31.84
N GLN A 690 -2.17 1.15 33.04
CA GLN A 690 -3.27 0.23 33.41
C GLN A 690 -4.66 0.78 33.02
N GLU A 691 -4.73 2.06 32.64
CA GLU A 691 -5.96 2.74 32.21
C GLU A 691 -6.01 2.83 30.68
N PRO A 692 -7.22 2.93 30.08
CA PRO A 692 -7.36 3.16 28.64
C PRO A 692 -6.63 4.45 28.23
N VAL A 693 -5.87 4.37 27.15
CA VAL A 693 -5.14 5.52 26.56
C VAL A 693 -5.32 5.52 25.05
N THR A 694 -5.00 6.64 24.39
CA THR A 694 -4.77 6.66 22.96
C THR A 694 -3.29 6.42 22.69
N TYR A 695 -2.96 5.44 21.89
CA TYR A 695 -1.60 5.07 21.51
C TYR A 695 -1.41 5.17 20.01
N ILE A 696 -0.29 5.73 19.57
CA ILE A 696 0.13 5.74 18.16
C ILE A 696 1.52 5.11 18.07
N GLY A 697 1.67 4.07 17.26
CA GLY A 697 2.94 3.38 17.06
C GLY A 697 2.96 2.52 15.79
N LEU A 698 4.09 1.87 15.53
CA LEU A 698 4.20 0.96 14.38
C LEU A 698 3.39 -0.32 14.56
N GLU A 699 3.28 -0.81 15.80
CA GLU A 699 2.53 -2.00 16.18
C GLU A 699 1.79 -1.77 17.51
N ARG A 700 0.77 -2.56 17.79
CA ARG A 700 0.12 -2.56 19.10
C ARG A 700 1.06 -3.17 20.14
N PRO A 701 1.42 -2.48 21.22
CA PRO A 701 2.25 -3.05 22.27
C PRO A 701 1.48 -4.08 23.12
N GLU A 702 2.20 -5.04 23.70
CA GLU A 702 1.63 -5.98 24.66
C GLU A 702 1.28 -5.28 25.98
N GLY A 703 0.27 -5.79 26.67
CA GLY A 703 -0.16 -5.33 28.01
C GLY A 703 -0.97 -4.04 28.02
N LEU A 704 -1.18 -3.39 26.86
CA LEU A 704 -2.02 -2.20 26.77
C LEU A 704 -3.48 -2.53 27.13
N HIS A 705 -4.15 -1.64 27.88
CA HIS A 705 -5.53 -1.86 28.28
C HIS A 705 -6.44 -2.19 27.07
N PRO A 706 -7.36 -3.17 27.15
CA PRO A 706 -8.18 -3.59 26.00
C PRO A 706 -9.00 -2.46 25.37
N ASP A 707 -9.49 -1.51 26.17
CA ASP A 707 -10.28 -0.37 25.71
C ASP A 707 -9.43 0.81 25.19
N SER A 708 -8.10 0.66 25.12
CA SER A 708 -7.23 1.70 24.53
C SER A 708 -7.44 1.82 23.03
N VAL A 709 -7.49 3.06 22.56
CA VAL A 709 -7.50 3.37 21.13
C VAL A 709 -6.08 3.20 20.60
N VAL A 710 -5.90 2.33 19.61
CA VAL A 710 -4.59 2.04 19.03
C VAL A 710 -4.59 2.42 17.55
N ILE A 711 -3.63 3.26 17.17
CA ILE A 711 -3.42 3.71 15.81
C ILE A 711 -2.06 3.22 15.34
N THR A 712 -2.07 2.47 14.24
CA THR A 712 -0.90 1.89 13.59
C THR A 712 -0.92 2.24 12.09
N PRO A 713 0.10 1.90 11.30
CA PRO A 713 0.09 2.17 9.87
C PRO A 713 -1.14 1.60 9.12
N GLU A 714 -1.73 0.51 9.59
CA GLU A 714 -2.90 -0.13 8.99
C GLU A 714 -4.15 0.73 9.08
N ASN A 715 -4.31 1.49 10.17
CA ASN A 715 -5.44 2.38 10.40
C ASN A 715 -5.03 3.85 10.57
N LEU A 716 -3.83 4.25 10.14
CA LEU A 716 -3.31 5.62 10.22
C LEU A 716 -4.24 6.66 9.57
N ARG A 717 -5.04 6.23 8.58
CA ARG A 717 -6.08 7.06 7.97
C ARG A 717 -7.12 7.60 8.97
N ASP A 718 -7.30 6.93 10.10
CA ASP A 718 -8.25 7.33 11.14
C ASP A 718 -7.80 8.59 11.89
N LEU A 719 -6.50 8.94 11.79
CA LEU A 719 -5.99 10.24 12.23
C LEU A 719 -6.28 11.39 11.26
N ILE A 720 -6.59 11.09 10.00
CA ILE A 720 -6.87 12.12 9.00
C ILE A 720 -8.29 12.61 9.21
N PRO A 721 -8.50 13.87 9.64
CA PRO A 721 -9.83 14.37 9.94
C PRO A 721 -10.72 14.39 8.69
N GLU A 722 -12.03 14.26 8.89
CA GLU A 722 -13.02 14.35 7.81
C GLU A 722 -13.17 15.75 7.21
#